data_fd0002acd6ec0d28498d63fb3504d3f1
#
_entry.id   fd0002acd6ec0d28498d63fb3504d3f1
#
_cell.length_a   1.000
_cell.length_b   1.000
_cell.length_c   1.000
_cell.angle_alpha   90.00
_cell.angle_beta   90.00
_cell.angle_gamma   90.00
#
_symmetry.space_group_name_H-M   'P 1'
#
loop_
_entity.id
_entity.type
_entity.pdbx_description
1 polymer ?
#
loop_
_entity_poly.entity_id
_entity_poly.type
_entity_poly.pdbx_seq_one_letter_code
_entity_poly.pdbx_strand_id
1 'polypeptide(L)'
;MRKFLSIVTSGALALLMATTSVVTGFAYDGNNESAKATDAVSLEVVSDNTIPAEEPTGPNETVPTVPCEPTINYPQISGFSNTSTGTKISWNSYSGAVKYRVYVFNGKSWSRVGESTTTNFTHNSLRDGVTYRYTVRAMDKNNKFVSDYNKDGYSNTFFAPPVISSLQNVFGGVTVKWSKNSAIDSYRIYRKTKNTGWKRIGTSDSGSFTDTTASSGINYTYTLRALDAESNFVSYCNGGKSVTYVKAPTINKIENTVTGSKISWGKCSGASKYRVYYLKNKSWKALGNTSATSFTHNKLKSETKYTYTVRCLDSKGNFVSGYDKNGTSNIFLNPPKISSLANINGGVEIKWNTLKYADGYRVYRKTKNTGWTRIGNTEDNTFKDTNVKSGTAYTYTVRCVDEDGNFASYFNNGKSVTFVKTPTINKIENTATGSKISWGKCSGASKYRVYYLKNKSWKALGTTASTSYTHNKPVNGTTYTYTVRCLDSKGKFVSGYDKNGTRNTFIAPPAISKVSKAGKGNLIKWKSVPKAAGYRLYRKTVNTSWSRLADVTEGTSYTDTSAKKGNVYSYTLRCLDKNGNLISSYISNTKYYHNGVLANGKIAVNGKPYYFSKGLFRSGYQKINGKKYYYNSKGEVVKNTIVGSKREGWYYADKNGVCCESEEMRLAAEYMMTYCKGNTLNERMKTGFLYMAKNFPYHRTYDHPKKAADLPALAIDLFKNKKGNCFRYAAAFACTARIAGYRSRVVIGDTLGSPHGWVEVLVNGKWLICDPDAQLPGYKVPDYNPYMMKKHYWTLNPHVKCEVTIENGKAVWK
;
A
#
# COMPACT_ATOMS: atom_id res chain seq x y z
N MET A 1 16.78 -18.88 -37.83
CA MET A 1 16.95 -20.33 -38.00
C MET A 1 16.26 -21.05 -36.86
N ARG A 2 15.39 -21.97 -37.21
CA ARG A 2 14.77 -23.10 -36.48
C ARG A 2 13.98 -22.71 -35.21
N LYS A 3 12.61 -22.64 -35.22
CA LYS A 3 11.59 -23.70 -35.45
C LYS A 3 11.74 -24.82 -34.40
N PHE A 4 10.71 -25.07 -33.55
CA PHE A 4 9.58 -25.99 -33.70
C PHE A 4 8.71 -25.82 -32.42
N LEU A 5 7.44 -25.50 -32.46
CA LEU A 5 6.23 -26.24 -32.82
C LEU A 5 5.85 -27.32 -31.79
N SER A 6 4.74 -27.03 -31.09
CA SER A 6 3.39 -27.65 -31.07
C SER A 6 3.30 -28.91 -30.21
N ILE A 7 2.21 -29.25 -29.55
CA ILE A 7 0.79 -29.51 -29.89
C ILE A 7 0.06 -29.74 -28.53
N VAL A 8 -1.01 -29.09 -28.20
CA VAL A 8 -2.46 -29.38 -28.19
C VAL A 8 -2.88 -30.82 -27.82
N THR A 9 -3.72 -30.96 -26.81
CA THR A 9 -5.05 -31.63 -26.69
C THR A 9 -5.48 -31.66 -25.24
N SER A 10 -6.53 -31.03 -24.79
CA SER A 10 -7.98 -31.30 -24.83
C SER A 10 -8.46 -32.52 -24.02
N GLY A 11 -9.44 -32.28 -23.15
CA GLY A 11 -10.34 -33.24 -22.53
C GLY A 11 -10.58 -32.86 -21.07
N ALA A 12 -11.53 -32.20 -20.66
CA ALA A 12 -12.98 -32.20 -20.61
C ALA A 12 -13.57 -33.05 -19.46
N LEU A 13 -14.45 -32.36 -18.68
CA LEU A 13 -15.58 -32.88 -17.89
C LEU A 13 -15.25 -33.56 -16.53
N ALA A 14 -15.91 -33.32 -15.42
CA ALA A 14 -17.19 -32.79 -15.01
C ALA A 14 -17.16 -32.61 -13.48
N LEU A 15 -17.76 -31.59 -12.99
CA LEU A 15 -19.03 -31.44 -12.26
C LEU A 15 -19.20 -32.28 -10.98
N LEU A 16 -19.31 -31.63 -9.79
CA LEU A 16 -20.46 -31.57 -8.90
C LEU A 16 -20.10 -30.79 -7.61
N MET A 17 -20.70 -29.71 -7.41
CA MET A 17 -21.61 -29.22 -6.34
C MET A 17 -21.47 -29.91 -4.96
N ALA A 18 -21.33 -29.17 -3.88
CA ALA A 18 -22.35 -28.45 -3.15
C ALA A 18 -21.75 -27.89 -1.84
N THR A 19 -21.94 -26.64 -1.62
CA THR A 19 -22.75 -25.94 -0.61
C THR A 19 -22.24 -25.87 0.82
N THR A 20 -22.11 -24.58 1.24
CA THR A 20 -22.52 -23.95 2.51
C THR A 20 -21.83 -24.42 3.80
N SER A 21 -21.38 -23.59 4.71
CA SER A 21 -21.84 -22.34 5.29
C SER A 21 -20.75 -21.83 6.24
N VAL A 22 -20.51 -20.53 6.23
CA VAL A 22 -20.60 -19.54 7.30
C VAL A 22 -20.49 -20.08 8.73
N VAL A 23 -19.57 -19.53 9.52
CA VAL A 23 -19.79 -18.73 10.74
C VAL A 23 -18.47 -18.46 11.48
N THR A 24 -18.13 -17.21 11.57
CA THR A 24 -17.58 -16.38 12.66
C THR A 24 -16.88 -17.03 13.86
N GLY A 25 -15.77 -16.42 14.23
CA GLY A 25 -15.69 -15.92 15.57
C GLY A 25 -14.53 -16.38 16.45
N PHE A 26 -13.72 -15.39 16.82
CA PHE A 26 -13.05 -15.20 18.10
C PHE A 26 -11.89 -16.11 18.55
N ALA A 27 -10.76 -15.47 18.56
CA ALA A 27 -9.83 -15.14 19.65
C ALA A 27 -9.52 -16.18 20.74
N TYR A 28 -8.23 -16.24 21.02
CA TYR A 28 -7.55 -16.30 22.31
C TYR A 28 -6.98 -17.64 22.78
N ASP A 29 -5.68 -17.55 22.98
CA ASP A 29 -4.83 -18.07 24.03
C ASP A 29 -4.56 -19.56 24.22
N GLY A 30 -3.30 -19.79 24.40
CA GLY A 30 -2.82 -20.60 25.51
C GLY A 30 -2.30 -22.01 25.20
N ASN A 31 -1.01 -22.07 25.19
CA ASN A 31 -0.21 -23.12 25.78
C ASN A 31 -0.39 -24.61 25.40
N ASN A 32 0.78 -25.13 25.14
CA ASN A 32 1.31 -26.41 25.56
C ASN A 32 1.04 -27.70 24.76
N GLU A 33 2.17 -28.32 24.64
CA GLU A 33 2.46 -29.74 24.60
C GLU A 33 2.44 -30.52 23.29
N SER A 34 3.67 -30.94 23.04
CA SER A 34 4.09 -32.27 22.62
C SER A 34 3.34 -32.98 21.51
N ALA A 35 4.04 -33.18 20.47
CA ALA A 35 3.86 -34.35 19.64
C ALA A 35 5.20 -35.02 19.40
N LYS A 36 5.30 -36.19 19.94
CA LYS A 36 6.25 -37.24 19.71
C LYS A 36 6.35 -37.58 18.23
N ALA A 37 7.55 -37.77 17.75
CA ALA A 37 7.80 -38.72 16.70
C ALA A 37 8.95 -39.63 17.19
N THR A 38 8.57 -40.80 17.41
CA THR A 38 9.33 -41.99 17.67
C THR A 38 9.98 -42.44 16.40
N ASP A 39 11.29 -42.75 16.47
CA ASP A 39 11.86 -43.93 15.80
C ASP A 39 12.97 -44.45 16.70
N ALA A 40 12.62 -45.52 17.38
CA ALA A 40 13.51 -46.34 18.16
C ALA A 40 14.13 -47.38 17.24
N VAL A 41 15.46 -47.36 17.17
CA VAL A 41 16.21 -48.56 16.78
C VAL A 41 16.66 -49.25 18.06
N SER A 42 15.98 -50.32 18.36
CA SER A 42 16.33 -51.29 19.40
C SER A 42 17.59 -52.08 19.01
N LEU A 43 18.62 -52.00 19.84
CA LEU A 43 19.67 -52.97 19.88
C LEU A 43 19.39 -53.93 21.05
N GLU A 44 19.10 -55.16 20.71
CA GLU A 44 18.90 -56.27 21.62
C GLU A 44 20.15 -56.55 22.44
N VAL A 45 19.94 -56.62 23.73
CA VAL A 45 20.90 -57.24 24.67
C VAL A 45 20.63 -58.74 24.65
N VAL A 46 21.52 -59.50 24.11
CA VAL A 46 21.52 -60.93 24.31
C VAL A 46 22.29 -61.26 25.59
N SER A 47 21.55 -61.63 26.62
CA SER A 47 22.06 -62.39 27.75
C SER A 47 22.00 -63.86 27.40
N ASP A 48 23.10 -64.52 27.34
CA ASP A 48 23.08 -65.98 27.39
C ASP A 48 24.06 -66.51 28.49
N ASN A 49 23.40 -66.97 29.53
CA ASN A 49 24.00 -67.83 30.55
C ASN A 49 23.43 -69.23 30.28
N THR A 50 24.20 -70.10 29.76
CA THR A 50 24.08 -71.55 30.13
C THR A 50 25.29 -72.31 29.73
N ILE A 51 25.91 -72.89 30.73
CA ILE A 51 26.89 -73.94 30.65
C ILE A 51 26.14 -75.26 30.55
N PRO A 52 26.49 -76.14 29.68
CA PRO A 52 26.27 -77.52 29.97
C PRO A 52 27.62 -78.25 30.31
N ALA A 53 27.59 -79.00 31.39
CA ALA A 53 28.57 -79.97 31.75
C ALA A 53 28.49 -81.20 30.86
N GLU A 54 29.60 -81.71 30.41
CA GLU A 54 29.77 -83.11 30.10
C GLU A 54 31.22 -83.54 30.44
N GLU A 55 31.31 -84.50 31.35
CA GLU A 55 32.53 -85.29 31.54
C GLU A 55 32.64 -86.32 30.40
N PRO A 56 33.87 -86.74 30.15
CA PRO A 56 34.18 -88.17 30.13
C PRO A 56 35.45 -88.57 30.81
N THR A 57 35.38 -89.69 31.43
CA THR A 57 36.22 -90.62 32.10
C THR A 57 37.53 -90.94 31.40
N GLY A 58 38.63 -90.93 32.14
CA GLY A 58 39.84 -91.74 32.35
C GLY A 58 40.75 -92.08 31.15
N PRO A 59 41.91 -92.58 31.35
CA PRO A 59 42.54 -92.96 32.62
C PRO A 59 44.04 -92.56 32.84
N ASN A 60 44.46 -92.61 34.08
CA ASN A 60 45.84 -92.86 34.62
C ASN A 60 47.06 -92.52 33.71
N GLU A 61 47.83 -91.51 34.11
CA GLU A 61 49.24 -91.56 34.13
C GLU A 61 49.92 -90.68 35.18
N THR A 62 50.72 -91.24 35.96
CA THR A 62 51.80 -90.86 36.84
C THR A 62 52.02 -89.42 37.22
N VAL A 63 51.85 -89.11 38.51
CA VAL A 63 52.26 -87.90 39.20
C VAL A 63 53.73 -87.58 39.07
N PRO A 64 54.16 -86.44 38.55
CA PRO A 64 55.45 -85.83 38.91
C PRO A 64 55.30 -85.06 40.22
N THR A 65 56.16 -85.33 41.13
CA THR A 65 56.29 -84.57 42.38
C THR A 65 56.39 -83.09 42.16
N VAL A 66 55.40 -82.36 42.64
CA VAL A 66 55.42 -80.87 42.69
C VAL A 66 56.57 -80.49 43.57
N PRO A 67 57.47 -79.55 43.17
CA PRO A 67 58.44 -78.99 44.07
C PRO A 67 57.66 -78.21 45.12
N CYS A 68 57.94 -78.47 46.40
CA CYS A 68 57.43 -77.74 47.58
C CYS A 68 57.67 -76.24 47.31
N GLU A 69 56.52 -75.45 47.11
CA GLU A 69 56.67 -74.01 47.14
C GLU A 69 57.40 -73.57 48.38
N PRO A 70 58.32 -72.60 48.29
CA PRO A 70 58.96 -72.07 49.46
C PRO A 70 57.94 -71.49 50.41
N THR A 71 57.83 -72.05 51.66
CA THR A 71 56.97 -71.53 52.71
C THR A 71 57.28 -70.06 52.93
N ILE A 72 56.36 -69.14 52.47
CA ILE A 72 56.61 -67.73 52.63
C ILE A 72 56.45 -67.37 54.10
N ASN A 73 57.58 -67.10 54.74
CA ASN A 73 57.64 -66.89 56.18
C ASN A 73 57.55 -65.44 56.64
N TYR A 74 56.78 -64.60 55.80
CA TYR A 74 56.52 -63.15 56.03
C TYR A 74 55.19 -62.74 55.50
N PRO A 75 54.58 -61.61 56.05
CA PRO A 75 53.33 -61.05 55.48
C PRO A 75 53.52 -60.55 54.04
N GLN A 76 52.81 -61.15 53.10
CA GLN A 76 52.82 -60.72 51.71
C GLN A 76 51.99 -59.44 51.50
N ILE A 77 52.60 -58.42 50.90
CA ILE A 77 51.92 -57.23 50.51
C ILE A 77 51.01 -57.65 49.33
N SER A 78 49.66 -57.55 49.53
CA SER A 78 48.64 -57.92 48.56
C SER A 78 48.23 -56.75 47.64
N GLY A 79 48.67 -55.55 47.99
CA GLY A 79 48.39 -54.40 47.10
C GLY A 79 48.72 -53.04 47.70
N PHE A 80 48.79 -52.12 46.79
CA PHE A 80 48.96 -50.66 47.09
C PHE A 80 47.79 -49.84 46.56
N SER A 81 47.47 -48.79 47.31
CA SER A 81 46.49 -47.83 46.87
C SER A 81 46.94 -46.42 47.27
N ASN A 82 47.27 -45.61 46.28
CA ASN A 82 47.59 -44.21 46.53
C ASN A 82 46.41 -43.47 47.06
N THR A 83 46.56 -42.73 48.16
CA THR A 83 45.54 -41.88 48.81
C THR A 83 45.82 -40.42 48.52
N SER A 84 45.06 -39.50 49.14
CA SER A 84 45.28 -38.07 48.98
C SER A 84 46.59 -37.57 49.56
N THR A 85 47.18 -38.28 50.50
CA THR A 85 48.34 -37.84 51.27
C THR A 85 49.50 -38.86 51.30
N GLY A 86 49.30 -40.06 50.77
CA GLY A 86 50.30 -41.15 50.82
C GLY A 86 49.87 -42.45 50.19
N THR A 87 50.54 -43.51 50.45
CA THR A 87 50.22 -44.83 49.93
C THR A 87 49.68 -45.70 51.03
N LYS A 88 48.52 -46.28 50.88
CA LYS A 88 47.96 -47.36 51.70
C LYS A 88 48.50 -48.64 51.20
N ILE A 89 49.21 -49.36 52.08
CA ILE A 89 49.82 -50.64 51.88
C ILE A 89 48.92 -51.67 52.52
N SER A 90 48.56 -52.72 51.85
CA SER A 90 47.73 -53.83 52.33
C SER A 90 48.48 -55.13 52.22
N TRP A 91 48.28 -56.00 53.14
CA TRP A 91 48.97 -57.31 53.17
C TRP A 91 48.04 -58.40 53.74
N ASN A 92 48.38 -59.61 53.48
CA ASN A 92 47.68 -60.76 54.00
C ASN A 92 47.95 -60.96 55.51
N SER A 93 46.99 -61.46 56.28
CA SER A 93 47.15 -61.79 57.70
C SER A 93 48.22 -62.84 57.88
N TYR A 94 48.95 -62.72 58.97
CA TYR A 94 50.02 -63.71 59.32
C TYR A 94 49.64 -64.35 60.64
N SER A 95 49.75 -65.68 60.68
CA SER A 95 49.37 -66.47 61.85
C SER A 95 50.23 -66.08 63.06
N GLY A 96 49.56 -65.87 64.25
CA GLY A 96 50.21 -65.43 65.47
C GLY A 96 50.53 -63.98 65.57
N ALA A 97 50.16 -63.16 64.54
CA ALA A 97 50.39 -61.76 64.50
C ALA A 97 49.23 -61.01 65.26
N VAL A 98 49.60 -60.13 66.16
CA VAL A 98 48.65 -59.15 66.76
C VAL A 98 48.94 -57.75 66.29
N LYS A 99 50.08 -57.53 65.72
CA LYS A 99 50.48 -56.24 65.18
C LYS A 99 51.51 -56.43 64.07
N TYR A 100 51.62 -55.45 63.20
CA TYR A 100 52.56 -55.47 62.04
C TYR A 100 53.39 -54.16 62.10
N ARG A 101 54.64 -54.22 61.76
CA ARG A 101 55.55 -53.12 61.56
C ARG A 101 55.91 -53.00 60.10
N VAL A 102 55.67 -51.81 59.53
CA VAL A 102 55.93 -51.51 58.11
C VAL A 102 57.27 -50.77 57.99
N TYR A 103 57.98 -51.14 57.01
CA TYR A 103 59.26 -50.53 56.64
C TYR A 103 59.26 -50.04 55.19
N VAL A 104 60.04 -48.99 54.94
CA VAL A 104 60.37 -48.51 53.59
C VAL A 104 61.89 -48.62 53.38
N PHE A 105 62.29 -49.00 52.20
CA PHE A 105 63.68 -49.02 51.81
C PHE A 105 64.16 -47.58 51.44
N ASN A 106 65.21 -47.12 52.15
CA ASN A 106 65.78 -45.79 51.93
C ASN A 106 66.90 -45.76 50.92
N GLY A 107 67.18 -46.85 50.15
CA GLY A 107 68.26 -47.03 49.22
C GLY A 107 69.48 -47.78 49.83
N LYS A 108 69.52 -47.81 51.13
CA LYS A 108 70.64 -48.53 51.86
C LYS A 108 70.15 -49.55 52.89
N SER A 109 69.08 -49.20 53.57
CA SER A 109 68.52 -50.01 54.67
C SER A 109 67.05 -49.89 54.76
N TRP A 110 66.37 -50.76 55.52
CA TRP A 110 64.89 -50.68 55.77
C TRP A 110 64.64 -49.78 56.98
N SER A 111 63.95 -48.72 56.75
CA SER A 111 63.56 -47.73 57.80
C SER A 111 62.11 -47.95 58.20
N ARG A 112 61.87 -47.97 59.55
CA ARG A 112 60.47 -48.11 60.04
C ARG A 112 59.66 -46.85 59.67
N VAL A 113 58.45 -47.07 59.15
CA VAL A 113 57.50 -46.02 58.86
C VAL A 113 56.26 -46.03 59.77
N GLY A 114 55.96 -47.18 60.39
CA GLY A 114 54.90 -47.25 61.40
C GLY A 114 54.54 -48.66 61.78
N GLU A 115 53.47 -48.73 62.54
CA GLU A 115 52.87 -50.00 62.96
C GLU A 115 51.38 -50.00 62.76
N SER A 116 50.81 -51.18 62.63
CA SER A 116 49.33 -51.36 62.42
C SER A 116 48.90 -52.62 63.15
N THR A 117 47.72 -52.56 63.80
CA THR A 117 47.05 -53.76 64.36
C THR A 117 46.10 -54.34 63.36
N THR A 118 45.93 -53.76 62.17
CA THR A 118 45.20 -54.33 61.05
C THR A 118 46.17 -54.67 59.94
N THR A 119 45.64 -55.31 58.88
CA THR A 119 46.44 -55.75 57.69
C THR A 119 46.65 -54.64 56.66
N ASN A 120 46.66 -53.38 57.11
CA ASN A 120 46.99 -52.26 56.24
C ASN A 120 47.61 -51.10 57.02
N PHE A 121 48.30 -50.21 56.29
CA PHE A 121 48.94 -49.00 56.85
C PHE A 121 49.08 -47.97 55.77
N THR A 122 48.88 -46.68 56.14
CA THR A 122 49.11 -45.59 55.21
C THR A 122 50.40 -44.84 55.51
N HIS A 123 51.32 -44.88 54.61
CA HIS A 123 52.55 -44.08 54.66
C HIS A 123 52.25 -42.71 54.00
N ASN A 124 52.16 -41.68 54.84
CA ASN A 124 51.85 -40.32 54.41
C ASN A 124 53.11 -39.46 54.07
N SER A 125 52.86 -38.28 53.51
CA SER A 125 53.89 -37.25 53.21
C SER A 125 54.90 -37.72 52.17
N LEU A 126 54.49 -38.55 51.24
CA LEU A 126 55.30 -39.04 50.14
C LEU A 126 55.51 -37.95 49.05
N ARG A 127 56.65 -38.07 48.34
CA ARG A 127 56.93 -37.19 47.19
C ARG A 127 56.29 -37.74 45.90
N ASP A 128 55.69 -36.88 45.15
CA ASP A 128 55.04 -37.18 43.85
C ASP A 128 56.08 -37.79 42.84
N GLY A 129 55.71 -38.84 42.17
CA GLY A 129 56.49 -39.53 41.15
C GLY A 129 57.65 -40.35 41.73
N VAL A 130 57.72 -40.54 43.02
CA VAL A 130 58.79 -41.34 43.68
C VAL A 130 58.28 -42.75 43.93
N THR A 131 59.10 -43.70 43.57
CA THR A 131 58.92 -45.16 43.86
C THR A 131 59.44 -45.50 45.22
N TYR A 132 58.62 -46.02 46.07
CA TYR A 132 58.95 -46.50 47.40
C TYR A 132 58.82 -47.98 47.45
N ARG A 133 59.79 -48.67 48.14
CA ARG A 133 59.77 -50.11 48.26
C ARG A 133 59.54 -50.45 49.73
N TYR A 134 58.56 -51.34 49.96
CA TYR A 134 57.98 -51.64 51.25
C TYR A 134 58.18 -53.12 51.62
N THR A 135 58.35 -53.40 52.94
CA THR A 135 58.18 -54.72 53.53
C THR A 135 57.45 -54.63 54.85
N VAL A 136 56.89 -55.75 55.33
CA VAL A 136 56.09 -55.82 56.56
C VAL A 136 56.59 -57.03 57.38
N ARG A 137 56.63 -56.81 58.66
CA ARG A 137 56.94 -57.87 59.67
C ARG A 137 55.82 -57.99 60.67
N ALA A 138 55.45 -59.24 61.01
CA ALA A 138 54.45 -59.52 62.01
C ALA A 138 55.09 -59.56 63.42
N MET A 139 54.33 -59.13 64.45
CA MET A 139 54.69 -59.08 65.85
C MET A 139 53.60 -59.68 66.67
N ASP A 140 54.01 -60.35 67.76
CA ASP A 140 53.17 -60.90 68.85
C ASP A 140 52.67 -59.77 69.80
N LYS A 141 51.97 -60.19 70.86
CA LYS A 141 51.43 -59.26 71.88
C LYS A 141 52.55 -58.58 72.71
N ASN A 142 53.78 -59.18 72.73
CA ASN A 142 54.93 -58.68 73.43
C ASN A 142 55.85 -57.80 72.56
N ASN A 143 55.44 -57.45 71.35
CA ASN A 143 56.20 -56.70 70.32
C ASN A 143 57.44 -57.47 69.82
N LYS A 144 57.48 -58.75 69.94
CA LYS A 144 58.53 -59.63 69.38
C LYS A 144 58.12 -60.01 67.97
N PHE A 145 59.10 -60.01 67.01
CA PHE A 145 58.81 -60.44 65.61
C PHE A 145 58.55 -61.90 65.54
N VAL A 146 57.44 -62.30 64.96
CA VAL A 146 56.99 -63.67 64.69
C VAL A 146 57.06 -64.03 63.20
N SER A 147 57.56 -63.12 62.35
CA SER A 147 57.83 -63.35 60.94
C SER A 147 59.15 -62.83 60.49
N ASP A 148 59.67 -63.35 59.38
CA ASP A 148 60.66 -62.66 58.56
C ASP A 148 60.05 -61.52 57.82
N TYR A 149 60.72 -60.95 56.81
CA TYR A 149 60.25 -59.93 55.89
C TYR A 149 60.83 -60.20 54.52
N ASN A 150 60.07 -59.78 53.50
CA ASN A 150 60.55 -59.79 52.14
C ASN A 150 61.78 -58.87 51.98
N LYS A 151 62.93 -59.38 51.69
CA LYS A 151 64.14 -58.62 51.50
C LYS A 151 64.13 -57.81 50.20
N ASP A 152 63.48 -58.27 49.19
CA ASP A 152 63.33 -57.61 47.89
C ASP A 152 62.23 -56.50 47.99
N GLY A 153 61.29 -56.66 48.90
CA GLY A 153 60.15 -55.80 49.09
C GLY A 153 59.25 -55.68 47.88
N TYR A 154 58.15 -54.89 48.07
CA TYR A 154 57.19 -54.59 47.01
C TYR A 154 57.25 -53.08 46.73
N SER A 155 57.33 -52.72 45.47
CA SER A 155 57.42 -51.34 45.03
C SER A 155 56.08 -50.71 44.64
N ASN A 156 55.90 -49.49 45.01
CA ASN A 156 54.79 -48.67 44.54
C ASN A 156 55.25 -47.21 44.27
N THR A 157 54.90 -46.68 43.16
CA THR A 157 55.13 -45.28 42.87
C THR A 157 53.98 -44.42 43.41
N PHE A 158 54.24 -43.49 44.25
CA PHE A 158 53.26 -42.56 44.74
C PHE A 158 52.99 -41.45 43.72
N PHE A 159 51.82 -41.32 43.30
CA PHE A 159 51.39 -40.20 42.54
C PHE A 159 50.39 -39.37 43.33
N ALA A 160 50.69 -38.07 43.55
CA ALA A 160 49.82 -37.15 44.23
C ALA A 160 48.56 -36.90 43.37
N PRO A 161 47.43 -36.61 44.02
CA PRO A 161 46.23 -36.25 43.26
C PRO A 161 46.47 -35.09 42.31
N PRO A 162 46.16 -35.23 41.01
CA PRO A 162 46.38 -34.17 40.01
C PRO A 162 45.63 -32.91 40.39
N VAL A 163 46.30 -31.76 40.25
CA VAL A 163 45.71 -30.44 40.60
C VAL A 163 45.25 -29.70 39.35
N ILE A 164 44.02 -29.30 39.34
CA ILE A 164 43.47 -28.44 38.28
C ILE A 164 44.09 -27.06 38.40
N SER A 165 44.90 -26.65 37.42
CA SER A 165 45.51 -25.33 37.35
C SER A 165 44.46 -24.27 37.00
N SER A 166 43.61 -24.52 35.99
CA SER A 166 42.55 -23.59 35.60
C SER A 166 41.27 -24.26 35.12
N LEU A 167 40.16 -23.60 35.36
CA LEU A 167 38.86 -23.87 34.77
C LEU A 167 38.42 -22.63 33.99
N GLN A 168 38.06 -22.81 32.73
CA GLN A 168 37.70 -21.69 31.89
C GLN A 168 36.45 -22.02 31.05
N ASN A 169 35.45 -21.16 31.14
CA ASN A 169 34.31 -21.21 30.20
C ASN A 169 34.79 -20.79 28.79
N VAL A 170 34.72 -21.69 27.85
CA VAL A 170 35.04 -21.47 26.42
C VAL A 170 33.78 -21.54 25.57
N PHE A 171 33.90 -21.24 24.27
CA PHE A 171 32.84 -21.49 23.34
C PHE A 171 32.60 -23.02 23.23
N GLY A 172 31.43 -23.46 23.59
CA GLY A 172 31.01 -24.85 23.55
C GLY A 172 31.30 -25.70 24.79
N GLY A 173 31.86 -25.17 25.87
CA GLY A 173 32.12 -25.99 27.06
C GLY A 173 32.94 -25.36 28.17
N VAL A 174 33.44 -26.23 29.06
CA VAL A 174 34.39 -25.86 30.13
C VAL A 174 35.73 -26.53 29.84
N THR A 175 36.74 -25.75 29.63
CA THR A 175 38.11 -26.28 29.54
C THR A 175 38.73 -26.43 30.91
N VAL A 176 39.11 -27.66 31.27
CA VAL A 176 39.86 -28.07 32.48
C VAL A 176 41.29 -28.20 32.07
N LYS A 177 42.23 -27.52 32.76
CA LYS A 177 43.65 -27.64 32.54
C LYS A 177 44.39 -28.08 33.82
N TRP A 178 45.42 -28.84 33.68
CA TRP A 178 46.30 -29.30 34.75
C TRP A 178 47.72 -29.44 34.23
N SER A 179 48.68 -29.57 35.13
CA SER A 179 50.06 -29.88 34.76
C SER A 179 50.19 -31.35 34.48
N LYS A 180 50.70 -31.71 33.30
CA LYS A 180 51.00 -33.10 32.92
C LYS A 180 52.25 -33.59 33.67
N ASN A 181 52.19 -34.81 34.23
CA ASN A 181 53.36 -35.55 34.75
C ASN A 181 53.76 -36.55 33.67
N SER A 182 55.05 -36.58 33.27
CA SER A 182 55.54 -37.40 32.18
C SER A 182 55.48 -38.90 32.47
N ALA A 183 55.39 -39.26 33.75
CA ALA A 183 55.26 -40.68 34.21
C ALA A 183 53.77 -41.14 34.29
N ILE A 184 52.83 -40.34 33.79
CA ILE A 184 51.43 -40.65 33.81
C ILE A 184 50.98 -40.71 32.35
N ASP A 185 50.34 -41.77 31.93
CA ASP A 185 49.89 -41.98 30.56
C ASP A 185 48.67 -41.13 30.23
N SER A 186 47.67 -41.17 31.11
CA SER A 186 46.46 -40.37 30.89
C SER A 186 45.74 -39.97 32.21
N TYR A 187 44.80 -39.14 32.10
CA TYR A 187 43.99 -38.64 33.21
C TYR A 187 42.52 -38.88 32.93
N ARG A 188 41.78 -39.41 33.88
CA ARG A 188 40.36 -39.58 33.84
C ARG A 188 39.71 -38.41 34.54
N ILE A 189 38.83 -37.73 33.85
CA ILE A 189 38.18 -36.49 34.29
C ILE A 189 36.78 -36.81 34.84
N TYR A 190 36.51 -36.26 36.01
CA TYR A 190 35.21 -36.40 36.69
C TYR A 190 34.62 -35.05 36.94
N ARG A 191 33.29 -35.04 36.94
CA ARG A 191 32.47 -33.86 37.19
C ARG A 191 31.36 -34.21 38.17
N LYS A 192 31.03 -33.29 39.10
CA LYS A 192 29.82 -33.34 39.92
C LYS A 192 29.18 -31.98 40.01
N THR A 193 27.92 -31.95 40.46
CA THR A 193 27.22 -30.75 40.93
C THR A 193 27.00 -30.84 42.43
N LYS A 194 26.39 -29.81 43.05
CA LYS A 194 26.00 -29.87 44.46
C LYS A 194 25.08 -31.08 44.79
N ASN A 195 24.23 -31.46 43.82
CA ASN A 195 23.20 -32.46 44.03
C ASN A 195 23.50 -33.82 43.36
N THR A 196 24.72 -34.03 42.82
CA THR A 196 25.13 -35.27 42.13
C THR A 196 26.49 -35.74 42.65
N GLY A 197 26.68 -37.06 42.62
CA GLY A 197 28.01 -37.67 42.79
C GLY A 197 28.97 -37.40 41.63
N TRP A 198 30.20 -37.90 41.76
CA TRP A 198 31.20 -37.82 40.74
C TRP A 198 30.84 -38.70 39.52
N LYS A 199 30.75 -38.07 38.37
CA LYS A 199 30.51 -38.73 37.06
C LYS A 199 31.75 -38.58 36.19
N ARG A 200 32.22 -39.69 35.59
CA ARG A 200 33.25 -39.67 34.54
C ARG A 200 32.70 -38.94 33.32
N ILE A 201 33.49 -38.03 32.76
CA ILE A 201 33.12 -37.27 31.56
C ILE A 201 34.13 -37.40 30.42
N GLY A 202 35.31 -38.00 30.70
CA GLY A 202 36.26 -38.25 29.65
C GLY A 202 37.59 -38.71 30.20
N THR A 203 38.56 -38.91 29.29
CA THR A 203 39.96 -39.19 29.52
C THR A 203 40.77 -38.31 28.57
N SER A 204 41.96 -37.89 29.02
CA SER A 204 42.86 -37.04 28.20
C SER A 204 44.28 -37.29 28.63
N ASP A 205 45.22 -37.33 27.71
CA ASP A 205 46.67 -37.42 27.84
C ASP A 205 47.41 -36.10 27.68
N SER A 206 46.65 -35.03 27.30
CA SER A 206 47.21 -33.75 26.84
C SER A 206 47.36 -32.65 27.92
N GLY A 207 47.03 -32.93 29.19
CA GLY A 207 47.01 -31.90 30.22
C GLY A 207 45.86 -30.93 30.15
N SER A 208 44.91 -31.19 29.29
CA SER A 208 43.65 -30.40 29.15
C SER A 208 42.49 -31.28 28.66
N PHE A 209 41.28 -30.86 29.02
CA PHE A 209 40.03 -31.48 28.56
C PHE A 209 38.94 -30.43 28.43
N THR A 210 38.16 -30.50 27.41
CA THR A 210 37.00 -29.64 27.29
C THR A 210 35.70 -30.43 27.46
N ASP A 211 34.99 -30.16 28.55
CA ASP A 211 33.66 -30.71 28.79
C ASP A 211 32.64 -29.99 27.95
N THR A 212 32.25 -30.59 26.84
CA THR A 212 31.20 -30.06 25.91
C THR A 212 29.79 -30.43 26.36
N THR A 213 29.64 -31.26 27.41
CA THR A 213 28.34 -31.73 27.92
C THR A 213 27.82 -30.92 29.10
N ALA A 214 28.51 -29.85 29.49
CA ALA A 214 28.10 -28.98 30.58
C ALA A 214 26.88 -28.15 30.17
N SER A 215 25.91 -28.02 31.10
CA SER A 215 24.69 -27.20 30.92
C SER A 215 24.87 -25.80 31.51
N SER A 216 24.41 -24.79 30.82
CA SER A 216 24.55 -23.39 31.24
C SER A 216 23.82 -23.07 32.54
N GLY A 217 24.45 -22.26 33.40
CA GLY A 217 23.91 -21.84 34.70
C GLY A 217 24.19 -22.83 35.83
N ILE A 218 24.79 -23.99 35.53
CA ILE A 218 25.11 -25.00 36.53
C ILE A 218 26.54 -24.84 37.08
N ASN A 219 26.68 -24.91 38.39
CA ASN A 219 27.99 -24.96 39.06
C ASN A 219 28.49 -26.39 39.09
N TYR A 220 29.61 -26.60 38.44
CA TYR A 220 30.29 -27.92 38.35
C TYR A 220 31.60 -27.89 39.11
N THR A 221 31.85 -28.97 39.84
CA THR A 221 33.16 -29.27 40.43
C THR A 221 33.82 -30.36 39.61
N TYR A 222 35.07 -30.15 39.19
CA TYR A 222 35.87 -31.08 38.39
C TYR A 222 37.02 -31.63 39.24
N THR A 223 37.33 -32.89 39.05
CA THR A 223 38.51 -33.52 39.63
C THR A 223 39.11 -34.51 38.60
N LEU A 224 40.34 -34.93 38.85
CA LEU A 224 41.10 -35.79 37.98
C LEU A 224 41.70 -36.97 38.77
N ARG A 225 41.84 -38.12 38.08
CA ARG A 225 42.66 -39.24 38.55
C ARG A 225 43.66 -39.64 37.44
N ALA A 226 44.87 -39.85 37.80
CA ALA A 226 45.94 -40.36 36.93
C ALA A 226 45.80 -41.87 36.68
N LEU A 227 46.13 -42.26 35.45
CA LEU A 227 46.10 -43.64 34.97
C LEU A 227 47.47 -44.03 34.41
N ASP A 228 47.85 -45.32 34.57
CA ASP A 228 48.94 -45.96 33.82
C ASP A 228 48.49 -46.36 32.41
N ALA A 229 49.43 -47.04 31.71
CA ALA A 229 49.19 -47.50 30.34
C ALA A 229 48.07 -48.56 30.25
N GLU A 230 47.90 -49.36 31.29
CA GLU A 230 46.84 -50.37 31.42
C GLU A 230 45.52 -49.79 31.88
N SER A 231 45.43 -48.45 32.03
CA SER A 231 44.21 -47.70 32.46
C SER A 231 43.82 -47.92 33.95
N ASN A 232 44.75 -48.42 34.80
CA ASN A 232 44.53 -48.50 36.22
C ASN A 232 44.74 -47.13 36.89
N PHE A 233 44.13 -46.97 38.05
CA PHE A 233 44.33 -45.77 38.82
C PHE A 233 45.64 -45.73 39.60
N VAL A 234 46.49 -44.82 39.22
CA VAL A 234 47.78 -44.64 39.94
C VAL A 234 47.71 -43.43 40.95
N SER A 235 46.70 -42.65 40.91
CA SER A 235 46.51 -41.57 41.89
C SER A 235 45.12 -41.56 42.51
N TYR A 236 45.05 -40.93 43.68
CA TYR A 236 43.72 -40.59 44.27
C TYR A 236 43.23 -39.33 43.60
N CYS A 237 42.00 -38.86 43.96
CA CYS A 237 41.44 -37.59 43.50
C CYS A 237 41.42 -36.56 44.63
N ASN A 238 41.59 -35.32 44.32
CA ASN A 238 41.39 -34.22 45.28
C ASN A 238 39.93 -33.78 45.34
N GLY A 239 39.62 -32.78 46.20
CA GLY A 239 38.30 -32.18 46.34
C GLY A 239 37.76 -31.48 45.10
N GLY A 240 38.67 -31.25 44.11
CA GLY A 240 38.33 -30.64 42.84
C GLY A 240 38.30 -29.10 42.86
N LYS A 241 38.02 -28.53 41.69
CA LYS A 241 37.87 -27.06 41.48
C LYS A 241 36.54 -26.80 40.84
N SER A 242 35.87 -25.69 41.23
CA SER A 242 34.51 -25.44 40.77
C SER A 242 34.45 -24.22 39.85
N VAL A 243 33.50 -24.29 38.91
CA VAL A 243 33.16 -23.21 38.00
C VAL A 243 31.69 -23.30 37.66
N THR A 244 31.01 -22.15 37.59
CA THR A 244 29.68 -22.10 36.98
C THR A 244 29.83 -21.98 35.48
N TYR A 245 29.35 -22.99 34.75
CA TYR A 245 29.35 -22.92 33.30
C TYR A 245 28.31 -21.95 32.80
N VAL A 246 28.73 -21.00 32.00
CA VAL A 246 27.84 -20.09 31.27
C VAL A 246 28.12 -20.25 29.79
N LYS A 247 27.15 -20.79 29.09
CA LYS A 247 27.23 -20.97 27.62
C LYS A 247 27.44 -19.63 26.95
N ALA A 248 28.37 -19.58 26.01
CA ALA A 248 28.56 -18.42 25.18
C ALA A 248 27.28 -18.14 24.33
N PRO A 249 26.85 -16.88 24.21
CA PRO A 249 25.68 -16.55 23.39
C PRO A 249 25.95 -16.95 21.94
N THR A 250 24.97 -17.60 21.33
CA THR A 250 24.92 -17.80 19.88
C THR A 250 24.03 -16.72 19.27
N ILE A 251 24.55 -15.94 18.33
CA ILE A 251 23.78 -14.98 17.58
C ILE A 251 22.86 -15.77 16.68
N ASN A 252 21.56 -15.63 16.90
CA ASN A 252 20.51 -16.33 16.15
C ASN A 252 19.90 -15.47 15.05
N LYS A 253 20.05 -14.14 15.12
CA LYS A 253 19.52 -13.23 14.12
C LYS A 253 20.28 -11.91 14.08
N ILE A 254 20.55 -11.43 12.87
CA ILE A 254 21.01 -10.06 12.63
C ILE A 254 20.08 -9.43 11.62
N GLU A 255 19.45 -8.31 11.99
CA GLU A 255 18.51 -7.58 11.15
C GLU A 255 19.02 -6.19 10.86
N ASN A 256 19.01 -5.80 9.59
CA ASN A 256 19.25 -4.42 9.19
C ASN A 256 18.01 -3.55 9.52
N THR A 257 18.23 -2.49 10.26
CA THR A 257 17.20 -1.53 10.71
C THR A 257 17.57 -0.12 10.28
N VAL A 258 16.67 0.81 10.47
CA VAL A 258 16.90 2.24 10.14
C VAL A 258 18.07 2.84 10.93
N THR A 259 18.36 2.32 12.12
CA THR A 259 19.43 2.84 12.99
C THR A 259 20.74 2.07 12.85
N GLY A 260 20.72 0.86 12.27
CA GLY A 260 21.89 0.00 12.13
C GLY A 260 21.53 -1.47 12.08
N SER A 261 22.46 -2.35 12.42
CA SER A 261 22.22 -3.80 12.51
C SER A 261 21.85 -4.18 13.93
N LYS A 262 20.65 -4.73 14.13
CA LYS A 262 20.21 -5.31 15.40
C LYS A 262 20.65 -6.76 15.46
N ILE A 263 21.54 -7.04 16.40
CA ILE A 263 22.09 -8.37 16.70
C ILE A 263 21.25 -8.95 17.84
N SER A 264 20.77 -10.18 17.70
CA SER A 264 19.93 -10.85 18.68
C SER A 264 20.47 -12.24 19.00
N TRP A 265 20.36 -12.65 20.27
CA TRP A 265 20.79 -13.94 20.79
C TRP A 265 19.83 -14.45 21.85
N GLY A 266 19.96 -15.72 22.20
CA GLY A 266 19.18 -16.33 23.26
C GLY A 266 19.67 -15.94 24.65
N LYS A 267 18.79 -15.91 25.65
CA LYS A 267 19.15 -15.70 27.06
C LYS A 267 20.06 -16.81 27.53
N CYS A 268 21.17 -16.48 28.16
CA CYS A 268 22.10 -17.44 28.74
C CYS A 268 21.93 -17.51 30.27
N SER A 269 21.61 -18.70 30.78
CA SER A 269 21.54 -18.94 32.23
C SER A 269 22.88 -18.70 32.88
N GLY A 270 22.89 -17.94 33.97
CA GLY A 270 24.09 -17.52 34.65
C GLY A 270 24.73 -16.21 34.14
N ALA A 271 24.13 -15.59 33.10
CA ALA A 271 24.55 -14.28 32.65
C ALA A 271 23.68 -13.19 33.27
N SER A 272 24.28 -12.10 33.74
CA SER A 272 23.58 -10.87 34.17
C SER A 272 23.55 -9.82 33.08
N LYS A 273 24.60 -9.73 32.31
CA LYS A 273 24.76 -8.77 31.19
C LYS A 273 25.49 -9.43 30.01
N TYR A 274 25.55 -8.76 28.90
CA TYR A 274 26.26 -9.17 27.71
C TYR A 274 27.14 -8.04 27.20
N ARG A 275 28.33 -8.36 26.69
CA ARG A 275 29.17 -7.45 25.94
C ARG A 275 29.22 -7.89 24.49
N VAL A 276 28.89 -6.96 23.59
CA VAL A 276 28.82 -7.19 22.14
C VAL A 276 30.09 -6.63 21.50
N TYR A 277 30.60 -7.38 20.56
CA TYR A 277 31.81 -7.03 19.80
C TYR A 277 31.54 -7.10 18.30
N TYR A 278 32.33 -6.34 17.54
CA TYR A 278 32.44 -6.49 16.10
C TYR A 278 33.90 -6.64 15.70
N LEU A 279 34.12 -7.36 14.59
CA LEU A 279 35.46 -7.58 14.06
C LEU A 279 35.89 -6.36 13.22
N LYS A 280 37.02 -5.74 13.58
CA LYS A 280 37.62 -4.64 12.84
C LYS A 280 39.10 -4.88 12.72
N ASN A 281 39.63 -4.93 11.50
CA ASN A 281 41.05 -5.15 11.23
C ASN A 281 41.60 -6.40 11.97
N LYS A 282 40.93 -7.54 11.81
CA LYS A 282 41.25 -8.85 12.46
C LYS A 282 41.23 -8.81 14.01
N SER A 283 40.71 -7.75 14.63
CA SER A 283 40.62 -7.58 16.08
C SER A 283 39.20 -7.29 16.53
N TRP A 284 38.75 -7.94 17.63
CA TRP A 284 37.44 -7.71 18.22
C TRP A 284 37.36 -6.39 18.97
N LYS A 285 36.50 -5.48 18.55
CA LYS A 285 36.24 -4.19 19.19
C LYS A 285 34.92 -4.23 19.92
N ALA A 286 34.90 -3.80 21.17
CA ALA A 286 33.65 -3.72 21.94
C ALA A 286 32.72 -2.63 21.40
N LEU A 287 31.44 -2.97 21.24
CA LEU A 287 30.36 -2.02 20.92
C LEU A 287 29.69 -1.47 22.16
N GLY A 288 29.57 -2.30 23.20
CA GLY A 288 28.93 -1.92 24.46
C GLY A 288 28.43 -3.10 25.27
N ASN A 289 27.86 -2.77 26.42
CA ASN A 289 27.22 -3.72 27.33
C ASN A 289 25.70 -3.55 27.27
N THR A 290 24.98 -4.64 27.50
CA THR A 290 23.52 -4.65 27.59
C THR A 290 23.03 -5.75 28.51
N SER A 291 21.90 -5.54 29.20
CA SER A 291 21.16 -6.59 29.91
C SER A 291 20.13 -7.29 29.02
N ALA A 292 19.78 -6.67 27.87
CA ALA A 292 18.88 -7.24 26.89
C ALA A 292 19.56 -8.34 26.07
N THR A 293 18.76 -9.18 25.43
CA THR A 293 19.24 -10.23 24.50
C THR A 293 19.37 -9.72 23.07
N SER A 294 19.47 -8.40 22.90
CA SER A 294 19.78 -7.78 21.61
C SER A 294 20.57 -6.49 21.81
N PHE A 295 21.27 -6.10 20.75
CA PHE A 295 22.05 -4.86 20.69
C PHE A 295 22.05 -4.31 19.27
N THR A 296 21.99 -2.98 19.11
CA THR A 296 22.02 -2.36 17.78
C THR A 296 23.36 -1.67 17.56
N HIS A 297 24.08 -2.09 16.53
CA HIS A 297 25.28 -1.41 16.05
C HIS A 297 24.86 -0.30 15.10
N ASN A 298 24.94 0.96 15.56
CA ASN A 298 24.47 2.14 14.85
C ASN A 298 25.51 2.71 13.88
N LYS A 299 25.06 3.61 12.99
CA LYS A 299 25.91 4.40 12.08
C LYS A 299 26.79 3.54 11.17
N LEU A 300 26.26 2.47 10.66
CA LEU A 300 26.94 1.55 9.76
C LEU A 300 27.01 2.11 8.33
N LYS A 301 28.07 1.76 7.63
CA LYS A 301 28.22 2.03 6.20
C LYS A 301 27.50 0.93 5.41
N SER A 302 26.61 1.33 4.49
CA SER A 302 25.94 0.41 3.56
C SER A 302 26.96 -0.34 2.72
N GLU A 303 26.61 -1.55 2.28
CA GLU A 303 27.44 -2.43 1.45
C GLU A 303 28.76 -2.85 2.15
N THR A 304 28.69 -2.99 3.46
CA THR A 304 29.85 -3.39 4.28
C THR A 304 29.48 -4.61 5.12
N LYS A 305 30.36 -5.62 5.08
CA LYS A 305 30.26 -6.83 5.91
C LYS A 305 30.76 -6.54 7.32
N TYR A 306 29.95 -6.84 8.31
CA TYR A 306 30.26 -6.77 9.72
C TYR A 306 30.14 -8.14 10.36
N THR A 307 31.09 -8.53 11.18
CA THR A 307 31.09 -9.80 11.92
C THR A 307 30.99 -9.50 13.39
N TYR A 308 30.15 -10.19 14.11
CA TYR A 308 29.81 -9.95 15.50
C TYR A 308 30.02 -11.18 16.36
N THR A 309 30.35 -10.95 17.63
CA THR A 309 30.33 -11.97 18.68
C THR A 309 29.84 -11.35 19.99
N VAL A 310 29.36 -12.20 20.88
CA VAL A 310 28.79 -11.75 22.15
C VAL A 310 29.41 -12.59 23.30
N ARG A 311 29.63 -11.96 24.45
CA ARG A 311 30.13 -12.58 25.67
C ARG A 311 29.23 -12.28 26.84
N CYS A 312 29.03 -13.26 27.71
CA CYS A 312 28.30 -13.09 28.96
C CYS A 312 29.16 -12.44 30.04
N LEU A 313 28.51 -11.56 30.82
CA LEU A 313 29.07 -10.91 31.99
C LEU A 313 28.24 -11.25 33.23
N ASP A 314 28.89 -11.27 34.42
CA ASP A 314 28.22 -11.30 35.71
C ASP A 314 27.69 -9.88 36.07
N SER A 315 27.12 -9.74 37.27
CA SER A 315 26.62 -8.47 37.78
C SER A 315 27.72 -7.43 37.98
N LYS A 316 28.93 -7.86 38.26
CA LYS A 316 30.13 -7.03 38.46
C LYS A 316 30.82 -6.64 37.16
N GLY A 317 30.40 -7.22 36.04
CA GLY A 317 30.95 -6.92 34.70
C GLY A 317 32.15 -7.83 34.32
N ASN A 318 32.42 -8.89 35.04
CA ASN A 318 33.47 -9.88 34.70
C ASN A 318 32.94 -10.83 33.63
N PHE A 319 33.86 -11.34 32.80
CA PHE A 319 33.51 -12.34 31.79
C PHE A 319 33.24 -13.70 32.42
N VAL A 320 32.06 -14.24 32.19
CA VAL A 320 31.65 -15.56 32.70
C VAL A 320 31.43 -16.58 31.59
N SER A 321 31.58 -16.21 30.31
CA SER A 321 31.49 -17.15 29.17
C SER A 321 32.70 -17.04 28.26
N GLY A 322 32.90 -18.06 27.43
CA GLY A 322 33.67 -17.92 26.20
C GLY A 322 32.95 -17.04 25.17
N TYR A 323 33.42 -17.06 23.94
CA TYR A 323 32.80 -16.40 22.81
C TYR A 323 33.10 -17.16 21.50
N ASP A 324 32.24 -17.02 20.51
CA ASP A 324 32.51 -17.53 19.18
C ASP A 324 33.62 -16.70 18.52
N LYS A 325 34.77 -17.35 18.23
CA LYS A 325 35.92 -16.70 17.60
C LYS A 325 35.70 -16.41 16.11
N ASN A 326 34.83 -17.19 15.45
CA ASN A 326 34.48 -16.99 14.04
C ASN A 326 33.42 -15.88 13.88
N GLY A 327 32.52 -15.78 14.87
CA GLY A 327 31.43 -14.81 14.91
C GLY A 327 30.38 -15.06 13.83
N THR A 328 29.35 -14.22 13.84
CA THR A 328 28.28 -14.24 12.84
C THR A 328 28.36 -12.97 12.00
N SER A 329 28.36 -13.15 10.69
CA SER A 329 28.51 -12.04 9.74
C SER A 329 27.16 -11.58 9.19
N ASN A 330 27.06 -10.29 8.90
CA ASN A 330 25.96 -9.68 8.19
C ASN A 330 26.48 -8.55 7.28
N ILE A 331 25.89 -8.39 6.12
CA ILE A 331 26.13 -7.23 5.24
C ILE A 331 25.07 -6.20 5.58
N PHE A 332 25.48 -5.02 6.03
CA PHE A 332 24.55 -3.91 6.25
C PHE A 332 24.18 -3.28 4.92
N LEU A 333 22.88 -3.30 4.61
CA LEU A 333 22.34 -2.67 3.42
C LEU A 333 21.26 -1.66 3.80
N ASN A 334 21.44 -0.44 3.36
CA ASN A 334 20.35 0.52 3.31
C ASN A 334 19.31 0.07 2.26
N PRO A 335 18.03 0.42 2.44
CA PRO A 335 17.06 0.21 1.38
C PRO A 335 17.47 0.92 0.10
N PRO A 336 17.21 0.36 -1.08
CA PRO A 336 17.46 1.03 -2.33
C PRO A 336 16.80 2.40 -2.38
N LYS A 337 17.53 3.41 -2.83
CA LYS A 337 17.00 4.77 -2.98
C LYS A 337 16.23 4.85 -4.29
N ILE A 338 14.92 5.11 -4.21
CA ILE A 338 14.11 5.36 -5.40
C ILE A 338 14.61 6.65 -6.07
N SER A 339 15.23 6.51 -7.23
CA SER A 339 15.75 7.60 -8.06
C SER A 339 14.61 8.27 -8.84
N SER A 340 13.69 7.49 -9.39
CA SER A 340 12.59 7.98 -10.21
C SER A 340 11.28 7.27 -9.92
N LEU A 341 10.19 8.05 -9.89
CA LEU A 341 8.82 7.59 -10.01
C LEU A 341 8.17 8.33 -11.16
N ALA A 342 7.74 7.62 -12.18
CA ALA A 342 7.15 8.21 -13.37
C ALA A 342 5.84 7.55 -13.72
N ASN A 343 4.80 8.35 -13.96
CA ASN A 343 3.59 7.87 -14.59
C ASN A 343 3.89 7.60 -16.07
N ILE A 344 3.79 6.36 -16.47
CA ILE A 344 3.98 5.89 -17.85
C ILE A 344 2.66 5.43 -18.44
N ASN A 345 2.65 5.08 -19.71
CA ASN A 345 1.46 4.46 -20.30
C ASN A 345 1.25 3.08 -19.67
N GLY A 346 0.10 2.92 -19.02
CA GLY A 346 -0.32 1.67 -18.37
C GLY A 346 0.21 1.45 -16.97
N GLY A 347 0.81 2.45 -16.26
CA GLY A 347 1.24 2.24 -14.89
C GLY A 347 2.20 3.28 -14.33
N VAL A 348 2.82 2.93 -13.22
CA VAL A 348 3.91 3.69 -12.60
C VAL A 348 5.20 2.92 -12.78
N GLU A 349 6.21 3.55 -13.36
CA GLU A 349 7.58 3.04 -13.41
C GLU A 349 8.34 3.53 -12.17
N ILE A 350 8.92 2.59 -11.45
CA ILE A 350 9.73 2.80 -10.26
C ILE A 350 11.15 2.43 -10.61
N LYS A 351 12.11 3.33 -10.41
CA LYS A 351 13.54 3.07 -10.60
C LYS A 351 14.32 3.41 -9.34
N TRP A 352 15.34 2.62 -9.04
CA TRP A 352 16.21 2.79 -7.88
C TRP A 352 17.68 2.49 -8.22
N ASN A 353 18.56 2.78 -7.30
CA ASN A 353 19.96 2.42 -7.45
C ASN A 353 20.18 0.93 -7.16
N THR A 354 21.04 0.30 -7.92
CA THR A 354 21.54 -1.05 -7.62
C THR A 354 22.40 -1.05 -6.37
N LEU A 355 22.41 -2.16 -5.63
CA LEU A 355 23.28 -2.41 -4.50
C LEU A 355 24.09 -3.68 -4.75
N LYS A 356 25.40 -3.63 -4.46
CA LYS A 356 26.39 -4.68 -4.82
C LYS A 356 26.05 -6.07 -4.25
N TYR A 357 25.40 -6.10 -3.10
CA TYR A 357 25.09 -7.35 -2.38
C TYR A 357 23.58 -7.59 -2.28
N ALA A 358 22.83 -7.12 -3.26
CA ALA A 358 21.42 -7.45 -3.40
C ALA A 358 21.28 -8.44 -4.55
N ASP A 359 20.78 -9.63 -4.25
CA ASP A 359 20.50 -10.67 -5.24
C ASP A 359 19.13 -10.45 -5.91
N GLY A 360 18.26 -9.68 -5.24
CA GLY A 360 16.99 -9.27 -5.79
C GLY A 360 16.34 -8.17 -4.96
N TYR A 361 15.18 -7.76 -5.44
CA TYR A 361 14.39 -6.68 -4.83
C TYR A 361 12.94 -7.08 -4.67
N ARG A 362 12.33 -6.73 -3.54
CA ARG A 362 10.89 -6.78 -3.33
C ARG A 362 10.33 -5.37 -3.31
N VAL A 363 9.35 -5.13 -4.17
CA VAL A 363 8.71 -3.83 -4.31
C VAL A 363 7.40 -3.82 -3.53
N TYR A 364 7.21 -2.77 -2.76
CA TYR A 364 6.03 -2.57 -1.92
C TYR A 364 5.34 -1.27 -2.26
N ARG A 365 4.04 -1.28 -2.10
CA ARG A 365 3.17 -0.15 -2.32
C ARG A 365 2.20 0.02 -1.14
N LYS A 366 1.90 1.27 -0.79
CA LYS A 366 0.79 1.64 0.10
C LYS A 366 0.05 2.86 -0.42
N THR A 367 -1.14 3.06 0.07
CA THR A 367 -1.91 4.31 -0.05
C THR A 367 -2.04 4.98 1.32
N LYS A 368 -2.71 6.13 1.40
CA LYS A 368 -3.00 6.79 2.69
C LYS A 368 -3.77 5.86 3.65
N ASN A 369 -4.63 5.00 3.10
CA ASN A 369 -5.58 4.18 3.86
C ASN A 369 -5.17 2.70 3.95
N THR A 370 -3.99 2.31 3.46
CA THR A 370 -3.52 0.92 3.47
C THR A 370 -2.10 0.82 4.01
N GLY A 371 -1.78 -0.32 4.61
CA GLY A 371 -0.40 -0.68 4.94
C GLY A 371 0.43 -1.03 3.69
N TRP A 372 1.69 -1.39 3.92
CA TRP A 372 2.60 -1.84 2.87
C TRP A 372 2.15 -3.19 2.31
N THR A 373 1.90 -3.25 1.02
CA THR A 373 1.58 -4.47 0.29
C THR A 373 2.68 -4.76 -0.73
N ARG A 374 3.18 -5.98 -0.76
CA ARG A 374 4.11 -6.44 -1.79
C ARG A 374 3.39 -6.49 -3.12
N ILE A 375 3.99 -5.89 -4.15
CA ILE A 375 3.43 -5.84 -5.50
C ILE A 375 4.27 -6.59 -6.53
N GLY A 376 5.48 -6.99 -6.17
CA GLY A 376 6.31 -7.83 -7.02
C GLY A 376 7.74 -7.97 -6.54
N ASN A 377 8.46 -8.83 -7.27
CA ASN A 377 9.90 -9.05 -7.14
C ASN A 377 10.54 -8.79 -8.49
N THR A 378 11.82 -8.45 -8.46
CA THR A 378 12.65 -8.28 -9.66
C THR A 378 14.12 -8.36 -9.26
N GLU A 379 14.96 -8.78 -10.16
CA GLU A 379 16.42 -8.66 -10.07
C GLU A 379 16.91 -7.35 -10.67
N ASP A 380 16.09 -6.75 -11.54
CA ASP A 380 16.35 -5.43 -12.13
C ASP A 380 16.19 -4.29 -11.11
N ASN A 381 16.81 -3.16 -11.38
CA ASN A 381 16.66 -1.92 -10.63
C ASN A 381 15.46 -1.06 -11.09
N THR A 382 14.49 -1.69 -11.74
CA THR A 382 13.26 -1.07 -12.22
C THR A 382 12.06 -2.01 -12.05
N PHE A 383 10.90 -1.43 -11.81
CA PHE A 383 9.64 -2.17 -11.71
C PHE A 383 8.50 -1.33 -12.29
N LYS A 384 7.56 -1.99 -12.95
CA LYS A 384 6.36 -1.36 -13.49
C LYS A 384 5.12 -1.85 -12.73
N ASP A 385 4.49 -0.97 -11.97
CA ASP A 385 3.21 -1.24 -11.32
C ASP A 385 2.07 -0.91 -12.28
N THR A 386 1.42 -1.94 -12.79
CA THR A 386 0.29 -1.82 -13.73
C THR A 386 -1.07 -1.86 -13.03
N ASN A 387 -1.10 -2.25 -11.75
CA ASN A 387 -2.34 -2.35 -10.98
C ASN A 387 -2.58 -1.09 -10.15
N VAL A 388 -2.73 0.04 -10.83
CA VAL A 388 -2.90 1.36 -10.21
C VAL A 388 -4.15 2.07 -10.71
N LYS A 389 -4.83 2.79 -9.82
CA LYS A 389 -6.03 3.58 -10.10
C LYS A 389 -5.68 5.05 -10.31
N SER A 390 -6.20 5.65 -11.38
CA SER A 390 -5.99 7.06 -11.69
C SER A 390 -6.56 7.98 -10.59
N GLY A 391 -5.81 9.00 -10.21
CA GLY A 391 -6.13 9.93 -9.14
C GLY A 391 -5.73 9.46 -7.74
N THR A 392 -5.17 8.25 -7.62
CA THR A 392 -4.74 7.70 -6.33
C THR A 392 -3.27 7.98 -6.08
N ALA A 393 -2.96 8.47 -4.88
CA ALA A 393 -1.59 8.64 -4.41
C ALA A 393 -1.06 7.32 -3.85
N TYR A 394 0.05 6.85 -4.41
CA TYR A 394 0.77 5.66 -4.00
C TYR A 394 2.13 6.02 -3.45
N THR A 395 2.53 5.37 -2.38
CA THR A 395 3.89 5.43 -1.85
C THR A 395 4.55 4.09 -2.10
N TYR A 396 5.75 4.11 -2.68
CA TYR A 396 6.53 2.92 -3.00
C TYR A 396 7.78 2.86 -2.15
N THR A 397 8.15 1.65 -1.75
CA THR A 397 9.44 1.34 -1.15
C THR A 397 9.98 0.04 -1.73
N VAL A 398 11.29 -0.12 -1.67
CA VAL A 398 11.98 -1.29 -2.20
C VAL A 398 12.87 -1.84 -1.10
N ARG A 399 12.88 -3.15 -0.94
CA ARG A 399 13.79 -3.88 -0.05
C ARG A 399 14.66 -4.83 -0.85
N CYS A 400 15.92 -4.94 -0.45
CA CYS A 400 16.80 -5.98 -0.99
C CYS A 400 16.48 -7.32 -0.35
N VAL A 401 16.71 -8.36 -1.10
CA VAL A 401 16.80 -9.74 -0.62
C VAL A 401 18.18 -10.33 -0.96
N ASP A 402 18.58 -11.35 -0.19
CA ASP A 402 19.74 -12.19 -0.43
C ASP A 402 19.38 -13.36 -1.38
N GLU A 403 20.34 -14.24 -1.67
CA GLU A 403 20.19 -15.41 -2.54
C GLU A 403 19.10 -16.37 -2.08
N ASP A 404 18.90 -16.50 -0.76
CA ASP A 404 17.81 -17.30 -0.16
C ASP A 404 16.46 -16.59 -0.16
N GLY A 405 16.41 -15.35 -0.63
CA GLY A 405 15.20 -14.53 -0.63
C GLY A 405 14.86 -13.90 0.72
N ASN A 406 15.76 -13.96 1.72
CA ASN A 406 15.54 -13.25 2.99
C ASN A 406 15.78 -11.76 2.84
N PHE A 407 15.21 -10.97 3.76
CA PHE A 407 15.38 -9.52 3.71
C PHE A 407 16.78 -9.09 4.13
N ALA A 408 17.53 -8.53 3.19
CA ALA A 408 18.84 -7.95 3.41
C ALA A 408 18.79 -6.44 3.76
N SER A 409 17.65 -5.75 3.56
CA SER A 409 17.48 -4.36 3.96
C SER A 409 16.18 -4.13 4.75
N TYR A 410 16.10 -3.01 5.46
CA TYR A 410 14.91 -2.58 6.20
C TYR A 410 13.92 -1.80 5.29
N PHE A 411 12.75 -1.43 5.81
CA PHE A 411 11.82 -0.51 5.17
C PHE A 411 12.26 0.94 5.37
N ASN A 412 12.14 1.75 4.33
CA ASN A 412 12.18 3.20 4.46
C ASN A 412 10.77 3.80 4.26
N ASN A 413 10.65 5.12 4.43
CA ASN A 413 9.37 5.82 4.26
C ASN A 413 8.88 5.82 2.79
N GLY A 414 9.74 5.43 1.85
CA GLY A 414 9.43 5.37 0.43
C GLY A 414 9.33 6.74 -0.23
N LYS A 415 8.86 6.72 -1.48
CA LYS A 415 8.62 7.89 -2.31
C LYS A 415 7.22 7.83 -2.88
N SER A 416 6.54 8.98 -2.97
CA SER A 416 5.13 9.02 -3.38
C SER A 416 4.97 9.62 -4.77
N VAL A 417 3.94 9.13 -5.46
CA VAL A 417 3.44 9.67 -6.73
C VAL A 417 1.94 9.49 -6.80
N THR A 418 1.23 10.47 -7.31
CA THR A 418 -0.17 10.29 -7.70
C THR A 418 -0.20 9.71 -9.10
N PHE A 419 -0.81 8.53 -9.23
CA PHE A 419 -0.96 7.94 -10.55
C PHE A 419 -2.05 8.67 -11.33
N VAL A 420 -1.71 9.09 -12.53
CA VAL A 420 -2.65 9.65 -13.49
C VAL A 420 -2.54 8.86 -14.78
N LYS A 421 -3.64 8.19 -15.13
CA LYS A 421 -3.73 7.37 -16.35
C LYS A 421 -3.46 8.22 -17.59
N THR A 422 -2.74 7.65 -18.53
CA THR A 422 -2.58 8.23 -19.87
C THR A 422 -3.96 8.40 -20.52
N PRO A 423 -4.28 9.60 -21.03
CA PRO A 423 -5.51 9.80 -21.79
C PRO A 423 -5.54 8.91 -23.03
N THR A 424 -6.63 8.19 -23.20
CA THR A 424 -6.89 7.44 -24.44
C THR A 424 -7.80 8.29 -25.33
N ILE A 425 -7.37 8.61 -26.53
CA ILE A 425 -8.20 9.26 -27.53
C ILE A 425 -9.26 8.24 -27.95
N ASN A 426 -10.50 8.52 -27.62
CA ASN A 426 -11.64 7.65 -27.95
C ASN A 426 -12.36 8.05 -29.22
N LYS A 427 -12.21 9.30 -29.67
CA LYS A 427 -12.83 9.79 -30.88
C LYS A 427 -12.06 10.94 -31.50
N ILE A 428 -11.95 10.93 -32.84
CA ILE A 428 -11.50 12.09 -33.62
C ILE A 428 -12.56 12.34 -34.70
N GLU A 429 -13.10 13.54 -34.72
CA GLU A 429 -14.13 13.95 -35.65
C GLU A 429 -13.63 15.08 -36.53
N ASN A 430 -13.79 14.95 -37.84
CA ASN A 430 -13.59 16.05 -38.76
C ASN A 430 -14.78 17.01 -38.66
N THR A 431 -14.52 18.22 -38.17
CA THR A 431 -15.50 19.30 -38.06
C THR A 431 -15.35 20.27 -39.24
N ALA A 432 -16.19 21.27 -39.31
CA ALA A 432 -16.09 22.27 -40.35
C ALA A 432 -14.78 23.10 -40.30
N THR A 433 -14.17 23.22 -39.16
CA THR A 433 -13.00 24.07 -38.88
C THR A 433 -11.73 23.31 -38.56
N GLY A 434 -11.82 21.97 -38.35
CA GLY A 434 -10.66 21.18 -37.96
C GLY A 434 -10.99 19.78 -37.48
N SER A 435 -10.02 19.11 -36.85
CA SER A 435 -10.20 17.81 -36.25
C SER A 435 -10.41 17.98 -34.74
N LYS A 436 -11.58 17.60 -34.25
CA LYS A 436 -11.91 17.55 -32.82
C LYS A 436 -11.46 16.22 -32.24
N ILE A 437 -10.47 16.27 -31.38
CA ILE A 437 -9.90 15.13 -30.68
C ILE A 437 -10.58 15.07 -29.31
N SER A 438 -11.10 13.91 -28.92
CA SER A 438 -11.82 13.70 -27.66
C SER A 438 -11.24 12.50 -26.92
N TRP A 439 -11.19 12.62 -25.58
CA TRP A 439 -10.67 11.58 -24.69
C TRP A 439 -11.49 11.53 -23.40
N GLY A 440 -11.31 10.46 -22.61
CA GLY A 440 -11.94 10.32 -21.31
C GLY A 440 -11.29 11.20 -20.25
N LYS A 441 -12.06 11.64 -19.27
CA LYS A 441 -11.55 12.35 -18.08
C LYS A 441 -10.57 11.46 -17.32
N CYS A 442 -9.40 11.98 -16.95
CA CYS A 442 -8.40 11.31 -16.12
C CYS A 442 -8.44 11.90 -14.71
N SER A 443 -8.78 11.08 -13.72
CA SER A 443 -8.71 11.48 -12.32
C SER A 443 -7.28 11.86 -11.95
N GLY A 444 -7.11 13.00 -11.28
CA GLY A 444 -5.81 13.56 -10.94
C GLY A 444 -5.22 14.49 -12.01
N ALA A 445 -5.91 14.69 -13.16
CA ALA A 445 -5.54 15.69 -14.15
C ALA A 445 -6.34 17.00 -13.92
N SER A 446 -5.65 18.13 -14.00
CA SER A 446 -6.27 19.46 -14.01
C SER A 446 -6.43 20.01 -15.43
N LYS A 447 -5.47 19.70 -16.29
CA LYS A 447 -5.44 20.14 -17.69
C LYS A 447 -4.86 19.03 -18.58
N TYR A 448 -4.96 19.20 -19.87
CA TYR A 448 -4.45 18.29 -20.90
C TYR A 448 -3.66 19.06 -21.92
N ARG A 449 -2.51 18.54 -22.36
CA ARG A 449 -1.78 19.05 -23.50
C ARG A 449 -1.87 18.07 -24.65
N VAL A 450 -2.30 18.56 -25.81
CA VAL A 450 -2.53 17.78 -27.02
C VAL A 450 -1.37 17.99 -27.97
N TYR A 451 -0.96 16.92 -28.60
CA TYR A 451 0.16 16.88 -29.55
C TYR A 451 -0.27 16.23 -30.87
N TYR A 452 0.46 16.60 -31.93
CA TYR A 452 0.45 15.85 -33.17
C TYR A 452 1.87 15.51 -33.60
N LEU A 453 2.02 14.40 -34.32
CA LEU A 453 3.31 13.93 -34.81
C LEU A 453 3.65 14.65 -36.11
N LYS A 454 4.82 15.30 -36.14
CA LYS A 454 5.39 15.94 -37.34
C LYS A 454 6.86 15.60 -37.41
N ASN A 455 7.31 15.05 -38.56
CA ASN A 455 8.70 14.66 -38.79
C ASN A 455 9.29 13.83 -37.63
N LYS A 456 8.61 12.74 -37.26
CA LYS A 456 8.95 11.82 -36.15
C LYS A 456 9.04 12.50 -34.75
N SER A 457 8.60 13.74 -34.62
CA SER A 457 8.63 14.51 -33.36
C SER A 457 7.24 15.00 -32.98
N TRP A 458 6.89 14.89 -31.68
CA TRP A 458 5.62 15.37 -31.16
C TRP A 458 5.62 16.88 -30.99
N LYS A 459 4.74 17.57 -31.69
CA LYS A 459 4.54 19.03 -31.61
C LYS A 459 3.27 19.35 -30.86
N ALA A 460 3.35 20.26 -29.91
CA ALA A 460 2.19 20.68 -29.11
C ALA A 460 1.20 21.48 -29.99
N LEU A 461 -0.07 21.13 -29.91
CA LEU A 461 -1.18 21.89 -30.47
C LEU A 461 -1.72 22.92 -29.48
N GLY A 462 -1.76 22.56 -28.20
CA GLY A 462 -2.26 23.43 -27.16
C GLY A 462 -2.59 22.72 -25.85
N THR A 463 -3.10 23.51 -24.91
CA THR A 463 -3.50 23.05 -23.58
C THR A 463 -4.95 23.39 -23.33
N THR A 464 -5.69 22.48 -22.68
CA THR A 464 -7.13 22.66 -22.36
C THR A 464 -7.47 22.03 -21.01
N ALA A 465 -8.48 22.54 -20.32
CA ALA A 465 -9.10 21.88 -19.16
C ALA A 465 -10.21 20.91 -19.59
N SER A 466 -10.70 21.02 -20.82
CA SER A 466 -11.74 20.15 -21.39
C SER A 466 -11.20 18.80 -21.80
N THR A 467 -12.06 17.80 -21.93
CA THR A 467 -11.73 16.46 -22.45
C THR A 467 -11.79 16.39 -23.98
N SER A 468 -11.71 17.54 -24.64
CA SER A 468 -11.58 17.62 -26.09
C SER A 468 -10.77 18.85 -26.48
N TYR A 469 -10.18 18.77 -27.66
CA TYR A 469 -9.41 19.85 -28.27
C TYR A 469 -9.59 19.82 -29.79
N THR A 470 -9.70 20.97 -30.41
CA THR A 470 -9.79 21.06 -31.87
C THR A 470 -8.45 21.50 -32.47
N HIS A 471 -7.88 20.66 -33.30
CA HIS A 471 -6.80 21.05 -34.19
C HIS A 471 -7.38 21.91 -35.30
N ASN A 472 -7.27 23.22 -35.13
CA ASN A 472 -7.82 24.20 -36.08
C ASN A 472 -7.01 24.26 -37.36
N LYS A 473 -7.71 24.39 -38.50
CA LYS A 473 -7.13 24.57 -39.84
C LYS A 473 -6.04 23.54 -40.22
N PRO A 474 -6.25 22.23 -39.94
CA PRO A 474 -5.33 21.24 -40.50
C PRO A 474 -5.42 21.24 -42.02
N VAL A 475 -4.38 20.79 -42.70
CA VAL A 475 -4.34 20.73 -44.15
C VAL A 475 -5.30 19.62 -44.64
N ASN A 476 -6.21 19.99 -45.54
CA ASN A 476 -7.20 19.06 -46.05
C ASN A 476 -6.54 17.89 -46.82
N GLY A 477 -7.04 16.67 -46.59
CA GLY A 477 -6.46 15.45 -47.15
C GLY A 477 -5.20 14.92 -46.47
N THR A 478 -4.73 15.59 -45.40
CA THR A 478 -3.54 15.19 -44.63
C THR A 478 -3.87 14.31 -43.42
N THR A 479 -3.08 13.24 -43.24
CA THR A 479 -3.22 12.34 -42.10
C THR A 479 -2.32 12.82 -40.96
N TYR A 480 -2.90 13.00 -39.79
CA TYR A 480 -2.24 13.40 -38.55
C TYR A 480 -2.33 12.29 -37.53
N THR A 481 -1.28 12.12 -36.71
CA THR A 481 -1.28 11.24 -35.54
C THR A 481 -1.29 12.11 -34.28
N TYR A 482 -2.16 11.83 -33.33
CA TYR A 482 -2.35 12.64 -32.14
C TYR A 482 -2.09 11.85 -30.88
N THR A 483 -1.60 12.53 -29.84
CA THR A 483 -1.52 12.02 -28.46
C THR A 483 -1.87 13.12 -27.47
N VAL A 484 -2.23 12.71 -26.27
CA VAL A 484 -2.62 13.64 -25.19
C VAL A 484 -1.88 13.29 -23.93
N ARG A 485 -1.52 14.30 -23.16
CA ARG A 485 -0.85 14.18 -21.86
C ARG A 485 -1.59 14.98 -20.79
N CYS A 486 -1.70 14.41 -19.58
CA CYS A 486 -2.26 15.12 -18.44
C CYS A 486 -1.26 16.07 -17.79
N LEU A 487 -1.77 17.19 -17.31
CA LEU A 487 -1.06 18.20 -16.54
C LEU A 487 -1.76 18.42 -15.19
N ASP A 488 -0.99 18.80 -14.19
CA ASP A 488 -1.52 19.34 -12.92
C ASP A 488 -1.95 20.81 -13.06
N SER A 489 -2.38 21.40 -11.95
CA SER A 489 -2.77 22.82 -11.90
C SER A 489 -1.64 23.79 -12.25
N LYS A 490 -0.39 23.39 -11.95
CA LYS A 490 0.83 24.15 -12.22
C LYS A 490 1.37 23.94 -13.63
N GLY A 491 0.74 23.08 -14.44
CA GLY A 491 1.16 22.79 -15.81
C GLY A 491 2.26 21.75 -15.95
N LYS A 492 2.62 21.06 -14.88
CA LYS A 492 3.58 19.94 -14.90
C LYS A 492 2.91 18.67 -15.44
N PHE A 493 3.66 17.88 -16.20
CA PHE A 493 3.18 16.58 -16.69
C PHE A 493 3.01 15.59 -15.56
N VAL A 494 1.80 15.03 -15.45
CA VAL A 494 1.43 14.04 -14.44
C VAL A 494 1.01 12.69 -15.01
N SER A 495 1.02 12.51 -16.33
CA SER A 495 0.79 11.21 -16.98
C SER A 495 1.88 10.86 -17.98
N GLY A 496 1.96 9.59 -18.36
CA GLY A 496 2.59 9.17 -19.59
C GLY A 496 1.83 9.69 -20.83
N TYR A 497 2.19 9.22 -21.99
CA TYR A 497 1.46 9.45 -23.23
C TYR A 497 1.53 8.20 -24.11
N ASP A 498 0.55 8.05 -25.01
CA ASP A 498 0.58 6.99 -26.02
C ASP A 498 1.62 7.37 -27.10
N LYS A 499 2.68 6.58 -27.20
CA LYS A 499 3.76 6.79 -28.17
C LYS A 499 3.33 6.48 -29.61
N ASN A 500 2.34 5.60 -29.80
CA ASN A 500 1.81 5.24 -31.11
C ASN A 500 0.80 6.27 -31.61
N GLY A 501 0.07 6.88 -30.67
CA GLY A 501 -0.97 7.87 -30.95
C GLY A 501 -2.14 7.32 -31.75
N THR A 502 -3.09 8.20 -32.03
CA THR A 502 -4.30 7.89 -32.83
C THR A 502 -4.28 8.67 -34.13
N ARG A 503 -4.46 7.99 -35.26
CA ARG A 503 -4.42 8.58 -36.59
C ARG A 503 -5.78 9.07 -37.04
N ASN A 504 -5.80 10.20 -37.76
CA ASN A 504 -6.96 10.73 -38.42
C ASN A 504 -6.55 11.49 -39.68
N THR A 505 -7.24 11.25 -40.79
CA THR A 505 -7.11 12.08 -41.98
C THR A 505 -8.14 13.19 -41.92
N PHE A 506 -7.67 14.42 -41.92
CA PHE A 506 -8.59 15.56 -41.97
C PHE A 506 -9.20 15.72 -43.33
N ILE A 507 -10.51 15.63 -43.42
CA ILE A 507 -11.31 15.88 -44.63
C ILE A 507 -12.25 17.05 -44.30
N ALA A 508 -12.01 18.16 -44.97
CA ALA A 508 -12.91 19.33 -44.86
C ALA A 508 -14.28 19.02 -45.46
N PRO A 509 -15.34 19.59 -44.88
CA PRO A 509 -16.66 19.45 -45.49
C PRO A 509 -16.71 20.15 -46.87
N PRO A 510 -17.41 19.55 -47.84
CA PRO A 510 -17.57 20.15 -49.14
C PRO A 510 -18.31 21.49 -49.08
N ALA A 511 -17.85 22.48 -49.76
CA ALA A 511 -18.47 23.78 -49.83
C ALA A 511 -19.33 23.94 -51.08
N ILE A 512 -20.62 24.22 -50.93
CA ILE A 512 -21.51 24.53 -52.02
C ILE A 512 -21.02 25.83 -52.68
N SER A 513 -20.69 25.76 -53.93
CA SER A 513 -20.20 26.93 -54.70
C SER A 513 -21.34 27.70 -55.32
N LYS A 514 -22.42 27.02 -55.76
CA LYS A 514 -23.57 27.66 -56.38
C LYS A 514 -24.83 26.81 -56.21
N VAL A 515 -25.98 27.49 -55.96
CA VAL A 515 -27.32 26.91 -56.17
C VAL A 515 -28.01 27.81 -57.17
N SER A 516 -28.61 27.26 -58.20
CA SER A 516 -29.36 27.96 -59.23
C SER A 516 -30.61 27.17 -59.63
N LYS A 517 -31.58 27.85 -60.22
CA LYS A 517 -32.76 27.25 -60.76
C LYS A 517 -32.37 26.43 -61.99
N ALA A 518 -32.83 25.20 -62.11
CA ALA A 518 -32.62 24.34 -63.30
C ALA A 518 -33.93 23.61 -63.61
N GLY A 519 -34.62 23.99 -64.69
CA GLY A 519 -35.91 23.44 -65.03
C GLY A 519 -36.95 23.58 -63.89
N LYS A 520 -37.53 22.48 -63.45
CA LYS A 520 -38.46 22.36 -62.34
C LYS A 520 -37.77 22.26 -60.97
N GLY A 521 -36.40 22.21 -60.87
CA GLY A 521 -35.66 21.92 -59.67
C GLY A 521 -34.55 22.96 -59.38
N ASN A 522 -33.62 22.57 -58.46
CA ASN A 522 -32.44 23.34 -58.08
C ASN A 522 -31.18 22.58 -58.48
N LEU A 523 -30.27 23.21 -59.22
CA LEU A 523 -28.93 22.70 -59.48
C LEU A 523 -28.00 23.14 -58.40
N ILE A 524 -27.37 22.19 -57.72
CA ILE A 524 -26.39 22.38 -56.62
C ILE A 524 -25.03 22.04 -57.18
N LYS A 525 -24.03 22.93 -57.08
CA LYS A 525 -22.63 22.70 -57.43
C LYS A 525 -21.73 22.93 -56.23
N TRP A 526 -20.66 22.14 -56.09
CA TRP A 526 -19.68 22.24 -55.02
C TRP A 526 -18.24 22.08 -55.51
N LYS A 527 -17.26 22.32 -54.65
CA LYS A 527 -15.84 22.12 -54.97
C LYS A 527 -15.42 20.71 -54.59
N SER A 528 -14.55 20.10 -55.41
CA SER A 528 -13.97 18.81 -55.09
C SER A 528 -13.17 18.82 -53.80
N VAL A 529 -13.17 17.72 -53.06
CA VAL A 529 -12.44 17.58 -51.83
C VAL A 529 -11.43 16.43 -51.96
N PRO A 530 -10.12 16.65 -51.63
CA PRO A 530 -9.10 15.63 -51.76
C PRO A 530 -9.47 14.38 -50.93
N LYS A 531 -9.20 13.18 -51.50
CA LYS A 531 -9.49 11.88 -50.89
C LYS A 531 -10.96 11.57 -50.66
N ALA A 532 -11.89 12.38 -51.14
CA ALA A 532 -13.28 12.02 -51.21
C ALA A 532 -13.51 11.11 -52.41
N ALA A 533 -14.11 9.95 -52.23
CA ALA A 533 -14.51 9.04 -53.29
C ALA A 533 -15.94 9.36 -53.81
N GLY A 534 -16.68 10.15 -53.04
CA GLY A 534 -18.00 10.58 -53.41
C GLY A 534 -18.56 11.58 -52.39
N TYR A 535 -19.80 11.98 -52.62
CA TYR A 535 -20.48 12.98 -51.78
C TYR A 535 -21.90 12.54 -51.46
N ARG A 536 -22.31 12.65 -50.17
CA ARG A 536 -23.71 12.47 -49.80
C ARG A 536 -24.35 13.84 -49.62
N LEU A 537 -25.34 14.12 -50.43
CA LEU A 537 -26.12 15.35 -50.44
C LEU A 537 -27.33 15.20 -49.51
N TYR A 538 -27.52 16.21 -48.68
CA TYR A 538 -28.68 16.33 -47.79
C TYR A 538 -29.45 17.60 -48.07
N ARG A 539 -30.77 17.50 -47.87
CA ARG A 539 -31.71 18.61 -48.01
C ARG A 539 -32.55 18.72 -46.73
N LYS A 540 -32.89 19.93 -46.37
CA LYS A 540 -33.96 20.20 -45.43
C LYS A 540 -34.78 21.42 -45.86
N THR A 541 -36.01 21.51 -45.36
CA THR A 541 -36.75 22.76 -45.36
C THR A 541 -36.74 23.33 -43.96
N VAL A 542 -37.42 24.45 -43.75
CA VAL A 542 -37.73 24.97 -42.44
C VAL A 542 -38.59 23.92 -41.72
N ASN A 543 -38.27 23.59 -40.47
CA ASN A 543 -38.98 22.64 -39.63
C ASN A 543 -38.75 21.15 -39.96
N THR A 544 -37.84 20.83 -40.89
CA THR A 544 -37.46 19.44 -41.09
C THR A 544 -36.01 19.19 -40.72
N SER A 545 -35.73 17.98 -40.29
CA SER A 545 -34.35 17.50 -40.14
C SER A 545 -33.71 17.33 -41.53
N TRP A 546 -32.39 17.23 -41.54
CA TRP A 546 -31.65 16.88 -42.71
C TRP A 546 -32.05 15.47 -43.20
N SER A 547 -32.53 15.38 -44.44
CA SER A 547 -32.78 14.09 -45.12
C SER A 547 -31.77 13.86 -46.22
N ARG A 548 -31.33 12.65 -46.37
CA ARG A 548 -30.51 12.24 -47.53
C ARG A 548 -31.30 12.49 -48.81
N LEU A 549 -30.65 13.18 -49.72
CA LEU A 549 -31.23 13.48 -51.05
C LEU A 549 -30.62 12.54 -52.08
N ALA A 550 -29.30 12.43 -52.12
CA ALA A 550 -28.59 11.56 -53.10
C ALA A 550 -27.16 11.29 -52.61
N ASP A 551 -26.57 10.24 -53.15
CA ASP A 551 -25.14 10.01 -53.18
C ASP A 551 -24.61 10.26 -54.59
N VAL A 552 -23.54 11.02 -54.67
CA VAL A 552 -22.93 11.40 -55.98
C VAL A 552 -21.50 10.88 -55.93
N THR A 553 -21.23 9.85 -56.77
CA THR A 553 -19.90 9.19 -56.84
C THR A 553 -19.05 9.79 -57.95
N GLU A 554 -19.66 10.48 -58.88
CA GLU A 554 -18.95 11.10 -60.01
C GLU A 554 -19.34 12.57 -60.17
N GLY A 555 -18.38 13.43 -60.32
CA GLY A 555 -18.60 14.87 -60.52
C GLY A 555 -18.88 15.63 -59.24
N THR A 556 -19.20 16.90 -59.41
CA THR A 556 -19.40 17.87 -58.29
C THR A 556 -20.65 18.71 -58.45
N SER A 557 -21.71 18.10 -59.01
CA SER A 557 -23.01 18.75 -59.14
C SER A 557 -24.15 17.73 -59.05
N TYR A 558 -25.34 18.22 -58.70
CA TYR A 558 -26.56 17.46 -58.58
C TYR A 558 -27.77 18.34 -58.85
N THR A 559 -28.74 17.88 -59.60
CA THR A 559 -30.02 18.57 -59.84
C THR A 559 -31.12 17.95 -58.97
N ASP A 560 -31.57 18.71 -57.98
CA ASP A 560 -32.72 18.34 -57.12
C ASP A 560 -34.05 18.61 -57.88
N THR A 561 -34.50 17.65 -58.66
CA THR A 561 -35.75 17.74 -59.41
C THR A 561 -37.01 17.66 -58.53
N SER A 562 -36.83 17.19 -57.27
CA SER A 562 -37.91 17.07 -56.27
C SER A 562 -38.16 18.38 -55.48
N ALA A 563 -37.42 19.47 -55.75
CA ALA A 563 -37.58 20.73 -55.10
C ALA A 563 -38.86 21.46 -55.59
N LYS A 564 -39.88 21.58 -54.72
CA LYS A 564 -41.17 22.23 -55.03
C LYS A 564 -41.01 23.74 -55.16
N LYS A 565 -41.63 24.36 -56.19
CA LYS A 565 -41.71 25.80 -56.38
C LYS A 565 -42.34 26.48 -55.14
N GLY A 566 -41.79 27.61 -54.70
CA GLY A 566 -42.28 28.39 -53.54
C GLY A 566 -41.78 27.92 -52.18
N ASN A 567 -41.17 26.72 -52.01
CA ASN A 567 -40.52 26.30 -50.80
C ASN A 567 -39.08 26.82 -50.68
N VAL A 568 -38.61 26.89 -49.40
CA VAL A 568 -37.19 27.17 -49.12
C VAL A 568 -36.48 25.86 -48.78
N TYR A 569 -35.31 25.68 -49.36
CA TYR A 569 -34.47 24.52 -49.14
C TYR A 569 -33.07 24.91 -48.74
N SER A 570 -32.54 24.19 -47.78
CA SER A 570 -31.13 24.27 -47.43
C SER A 570 -30.46 22.96 -47.86
N TYR A 571 -29.25 23.07 -48.38
CA TYR A 571 -28.46 21.92 -48.83
C TYR A 571 -27.13 21.87 -48.09
N THR A 572 -26.68 20.64 -47.82
CA THR A 572 -25.33 20.42 -47.26
C THR A 572 -24.79 19.08 -47.79
N LEU A 573 -23.51 18.91 -47.76
CA LEU A 573 -22.85 17.70 -48.23
C LEU A 573 -21.88 17.18 -47.20
N ARG A 574 -21.61 15.88 -47.29
CA ARG A 574 -20.51 15.20 -46.61
C ARG A 574 -19.74 14.39 -47.63
N CYS A 575 -18.41 14.25 -47.39
CA CYS A 575 -17.57 13.38 -48.21
C CYS A 575 -17.81 11.90 -47.85
N LEU A 576 -17.70 11.05 -48.82
CA LEU A 576 -17.74 9.60 -48.71
C LEU A 576 -16.36 9.02 -49.01
N ASP A 577 -16.00 7.92 -48.37
CA ASP A 577 -14.91 7.05 -48.76
C ASP A 577 -15.38 6.07 -49.88
N LYS A 578 -14.49 5.23 -50.37
CA LYS A 578 -14.79 4.22 -51.40
C LYS A 578 -15.85 3.17 -51.00
N ASN A 579 -16.08 3.02 -49.68
CA ASN A 579 -17.06 2.11 -49.10
C ASN A 579 -18.40 2.80 -48.80
N GLY A 580 -18.55 4.09 -49.15
CA GLY A 580 -19.75 4.86 -48.86
C GLY A 580 -19.86 5.39 -47.42
N ASN A 581 -18.78 5.27 -46.60
CA ASN A 581 -18.77 5.79 -45.24
C ASN A 581 -18.53 7.31 -45.23
N LEU A 582 -19.12 7.99 -44.26
CA LEU A 582 -18.99 9.43 -44.09
C LEU A 582 -17.63 9.80 -43.45
N ILE A 583 -16.77 10.50 -44.15
CA ILE A 583 -15.40 10.88 -43.74
C ILE A 583 -15.24 12.39 -43.46
N SER A 584 -16.26 13.21 -43.69
CA SER A 584 -16.25 14.63 -43.32
C SER A 584 -17.45 15.00 -42.48
N SER A 585 -17.37 16.17 -41.77
CA SER A 585 -18.56 16.82 -41.29
C SER A 585 -19.28 17.52 -42.42
N TYR A 586 -20.30 18.31 -42.10
CA TYR A 586 -20.99 19.21 -42.99
C TYR A 586 -20.78 20.64 -42.51
N ILE A 587 -21.01 21.62 -43.36
CA ILE A 587 -20.99 23.04 -43.02
C ILE A 587 -22.25 23.37 -42.23
N SER A 588 -22.09 23.73 -40.94
CA SER A 588 -23.22 24.00 -40.05
C SER A 588 -24.03 25.25 -40.41
N ASN A 589 -23.39 26.24 -40.98
CA ASN A 589 -24.03 27.51 -41.40
C ASN A 589 -24.51 27.38 -42.83
N THR A 590 -25.45 26.48 -43.06
CA THR A 590 -26.06 26.32 -44.39
C THR A 590 -27.11 27.35 -44.69
N LYS A 591 -27.08 27.91 -45.90
CA LYS A 591 -28.00 28.92 -46.34
C LYS A 591 -29.26 28.29 -46.89
N TYR A 592 -30.37 28.95 -46.74
CA TYR A 592 -31.63 28.56 -47.38
C TYR A 592 -31.73 29.26 -48.74
N TYR A 593 -32.28 28.55 -49.68
CA TYR A 593 -32.52 29.00 -51.04
C TYR A 593 -34.03 28.95 -51.35
N HIS A 594 -34.51 30.00 -51.92
CA HIS A 594 -35.89 30.12 -52.42
C HIS A 594 -35.87 30.28 -53.91
N ASN A 595 -36.45 29.31 -54.64
CA ASN A 595 -36.42 29.30 -56.13
C ASN A 595 -35.03 29.47 -56.74
N GLY A 596 -34.01 28.79 -56.15
CA GLY A 596 -32.62 28.81 -56.66
C GLY A 596 -31.78 30.05 -56.28
N VAL A 597 -32.35 31.02 -55.56
CA VAL A 597 -31.66 32.19 -55.02
C VAL A 597 -31.62 32.17 -53.50
N LEU A 598 -30.68 32.89 -52.87
CA LEU A 598 -30.64 32.99 -51.40
C LEU A 598 -31.96 33.55 -50.85
N ALA A 599 -32.54 32.83 -49.87
CA ALA A 599 -33.76 33.32 -49.19
C ALA A 599 -33.48 34.65 -48.50
N ASN A 600 -34.39 35.64 -48.72
CA ASN A 600 -34.27 36.95 -48.13
C ASN A 600 -35.67 37.51 -47.78
N GLY A 601 -35.75 38.24 -46.66
CA GLY A 601 -37.03 38.78 -46.18
C GLY A 601 -37.94 37.76 -45.48
N LYS A 602 -39.17 38.10 -45.27
CA LYS A 602 -40.23 37.25 -44.70
C LYS A 602 -40.76 36.33 -45.78
N ILE A 603 -40.56 35.01 -45.59
CA ILE A 603 -41.08 33.97 -46.52
C ILE A 603 -41.98 33.04 -45.73
N ALA A 604 -43.15 32.79 -46.21
CA ALA A 604 -44.07 31.80 -45.63
C ALA A 604 -43.70 30.41 -46.11
N VAL A 605 -43.38 29.52 -45.18
CA VAL A 605 -43.09 28.11 -45.47
C VAL A 605 -44.17 27.29 -44.77
N ASN A 606 -44.94 26.54 -45.56
CA ASN A 606 -46.11 25.83 -45.05
C ASN A 606 -47.03 26.71 -44.20
N GLY A 607 -47.33 27.94 -44.66
CA GLY A 607 -48.21 28.89 -44.00
C GLY A 607 -47.60 29.62 -42.76
N LYS A 608 -46.40 29.25 -42.33
CA LYS A 608 -45.75 29.90 -41.18
C LYS A 608 -44.71 30.92 -41.63
N PRO A 609 -44.66 32.11 -41.07
CA PRO A 609 -43.70 33.13 -41.46
C PRO A 609 -42.36 32.92 -40.80
N TYR A 610 -41.31 32.96 -41.60
CA TYR A 610 -39.88 32.92 -41.23
C TYR A 610 -39.19 34.15 -41.77
N TYR A 611 -38.15 34.58 -41.04
CA TYR A 611 -37.39 35.71 -41.54
C TYR A 611 -35.97 35.29 -41.93
N PHE A 612 -35.56 35.64 -43.15
CA PHE A 612 -34.26 35.31 -43.74
C PHE A 612 -33.51 36.57 -44.09
N SER A 613 -32.19 36.52 -43.96
CA SER A 613 -31.29 37.53 -44.56
C SER A 613 -30.10 36.82 -45.18
N LYS A 614 -29.89 37.06 -46.47
CA LYS A 614 -28.84 36.41 -47.27
C LYS A 614 -28.79 34.87 -47.09
N GLY A 615 -29.97 34.26 -47.05
CA GLY A 615 -30.19 32.82 -46.89
C GLY A 615 -30.05 32.29 -45.48
N LEU A 616 -29.82 33.09 -44.49
CA LEU A 616 -29.68 32.65 -43.08
C LEU A 616 -30.94 32.99 -42.29
N PHE A 617 -31.36 32.09 -41.46
CA PHE A 617 -32.34 32.40 -40.41
C PHE A 617 -31.83 33.50 -39.56
N ARG A 618 -32.71 34.38 -39.18
CA ARG A 618 -32.48 35.33 -38.10
C ARG A 618 -33.08 34.74 -36.80
N SER A 619 -32.22 34.22 -35.93
CA SER A 619 -32.56 33.88 -34.54
C SER A 619 -32.22 35.05 -33.63
N GLY A 620 -32.73 35.02 -32.40
CA GLY A 620 -32.53 36.11 -31.44
C GLY A 620 -33.49 37.29 -31.71
N TYR A 621 -33.14 38.45 -31.22
CA TYR A 621 -33.99 39.65 -31.35
C TYR A 621 -33.94 40.24 -32.76
N GLN A 622 -35.16 40.49 -33.27
CA GLN A 622 -35.37 41.18 -34.56
C GLN A 622 -36.39 42.28 -34.38
N LYS A 623 -36.09 43.49 -34.88
CA LYS A 623 -37.02 44.61 -34.90
C LYS A 623 -37.70 44.63 -36.26
N ILE A 624 -39.05 44.53 -36.28
CA ILE A 624 -39.86 44.49 -37.49
C ILE A 624 -41.04 45.47 -37.30
N ASN A 625 -41.15 46.42 -38.16
CA ASN A 625 -42.16 47.45 -38.09
C ASN A 625 -42.26 48.12 -36.69
N GLY A 626 -41.14 48.51 -36.14
CA GLY A 626 -41.02 49.11 -34.83
C GLY A 626 -41.17 48.21 -33.62
N LYS A 627 -41.66 47.02 -33.79
CA LYS A 627 -41.86 46.02 -32.71
C LYS A 627 -40.70 45.03 -32.62
N LYS A 628 -40.28 44.71 -31.39
CA LYS A 628 -39.21 43.70 -31.08
C LYS A 628 -39.83 42.33 -31.00
N TYR A 629 -39.24 41.34 -31.71
CA TYR A 629 -39.59 39.92 -31.66
C TYR A 629 -38.34 39.10 -31.32
N TYR A 630 -38.58 37.94 -30.73
CA TYR A 630 -37.52 36.97 -30.51
C TYR A 630 -37.80 35.70 -31.36
N TYR A 631 -36.82 35.34 -32.17
CA TYR A 631 -36.87 34.14 -32.98
C TYR A 631 -35.98 33.07 -32.36
N ASN A 632 -36.49 31.85 -32.19
CA ASN A 632 -35.73 30.72 -31.71
C ASN A 632 -34.72 30.26 -32.78
N SER A 633 -33.89 29.26 -32.42
CA SER A 633 -32.91 28.68 -33.33
C SER A 633 -33.52 28.03 -34.58
N LYS A 634 -34.81 27.78 -34.58
CA LYS A 634 -35.57 27.25 -35.73
C LYS A 634 -36.16 28.36 -36.59
N GLY A 635 -35.90 29.62 -36.22
CA GLY A 635 -36.44 30.78 -36.93
C GLY A 635 -37.95 31.06 -36.68
N GLU A 636 -38.53 30.47 -35.67
CA GLU A 636 -39.92 30.64 -35.29
C GLU A 636 -40.01 31.74 -34.24
N VAL A 637 -41.08 32.58 -34.37
CA VAL A 637 -41.33 33.62 -33.33
C VAL A 637 -41.75 32.93 -32.03
N VAL A 638 -41.11 33.28 -30.95
CA VAL A 638 -41.40 32.73 -29.63
C VAL A 638 -42.52 33.57 -29.00
N LYS A 639 -43.46 32.94 -28.29
CA LYS A 639 -44.64 33.55 -27.71
C LYS A 639 -44.92 33.05 -26.30
N ASN A 640 -45.61 33.88 -25.51
CA ASN A 640 -46.11 33.55 -24.17
C ASN A 640 -45.00 32.97 -23.23
N THR A 641 -43.80 33.52 -23.27
CA THR A 641 -42.69 33.06 -22.42
C THR A 641 -41.60 34.14 -22.33
N ILE A 642 -40.67 33.90 -21.40
CA ILE A 642 -39.45 34.70 -21.29
C ILE A 642 -38.47 34.26 -22.36
N VAL A 643 -37.86 35.21 -23.05
CA VAL A 643 -36.92 35.03 -24.14
C VAL A 643 -35.64 35.81 -23.87
N GLY A 644 -34.54 35.41 -24.52
CA GLY A 644 -33.26 36.07 -24.44
C GLY A 644 -32.18 35.28 -23.68
N SER A 645 -31.19 36.00 -23.17
CA SER A 645 -30.08 35.45 -22.42
C SER A 645 -29.48 36.53 -21.51
N LYS A 646 -28.60 36.13 -20.58
CA LYS A 646 -27.87 37.08 -19.71
C LYS A 646 -27.09 38.13 -20.52
N ARG A 647 -26.63 37.79 -21.73
CA ARG A 647 -25.88 38.67 -22.62
C ARG A 647 -26.77 39.64 -23.39
N GLU A 648 -27.96 39.17 -23.81
CA GLU A 648 -28.86 39.90 -24.71
C GLU A 648 -30.00 40.62 -24.00
N GLY A 649 -30.11 40.39 -22.66
CA GLY A 649 -31.24 40.79 -21.85
C GLY A 649 -32.41 39.82 -21.92
N TRP A 650 -33.25 39.87 -20.88
CA TRP A 650 -34.44 39.04 -20.77
C TRP A 650 -35.67 39.84 -21.05
N TYR A 651 -36.60 39.30 -21.85
CA TYR A 651 -37.90 39.95 -22.16
C TYR A 651 -39.00 38.91 -22.11
N TYR A 652 -40.18 39.32 -21.75
CA TYR A 652 -41.36 38.49 -21.94
C TYR A 652 -41.95 38.72 -23.36
N ALA A 653 -42.14 37.68 -24.16
CA ALA A 653 -42.80 37.70 -25.44
C ALA A 653 -44.29 37.42 -25.25
N ASP A 654 -45.18 38.35 -25.68
CA ASP A 654 -46.60 38.21 -25.53
C ASP A 654 -47.24 37.15 -26.45
N LYS A 655 -48.57 37.01 -26.44
CA LYS A 655 -49.30 36.07 -27.28
C LYS A 655 -49.09 36.28 -28.80
N ASN A 656 -48.68 37.45 -29.21
CA ASN A 656 -48.38 37.81 -30.59
C ASN A 656 -46.91 37.70 -30.93
N GLY A 657 -46.05 37.37 -29.92
CA GLY A 657 -44.62 37.27 -30.00
C GLY A 657 -43.87 38.60 -29.88
N VAL A 658 -44.60 39.69 -29.53
CA VAL A 658 -43.94 40.97 -29.31
C VAL A 658 -43.31 41.00 -27.93
N CYS A 659 -42.02 41.31 -27.89
CA CYS A 659 -41.26 41.41 -26.63
C CYS A 659 -41.72 42.68 -25.88
N CYS A 660 -42.04 42.51 -24.60
CA CYS A 660 -42.38 43.61 -23.74
C CYS A 660 -41.14 44.43 -23.38
N GLU A 661 -41.12 45.67 -23.80
CA GLU A 661 -39.99 46.59 -23.60
C GLU A 661 -40.17 47.49 -22.37
N SER A 662 -41.28 47.38 -21.62
CA SER A 662 -41.49 48.08 -20.36
C SER A 662 -40.44 47.59 -19.32
N GLU A 663 -39.85 48.53 -18.60
CA GLU A 663 -38.71 48.29 -17.74
C GLU A 663 -39.05 47.32 -16.59
N GLU A 664 -40.18 47.51 -15.94
CA GLU A 664 -40.66 46.65 -14.84
C GLU A 664 -40.82 45.19 -15.27
N MET A 665 -41.32 44.94 -16.49
CA MET A 665 -41.47 43.60 -17.04
C MET A 665 -40.16 42.98 -17.47
N ARG A 666 -39.23 43.78 -17.95
CA ARG A 666 -37.84 43.33 -18.24
C ARG A 666 -37.13 42.90 -16.98
N LEU A 667 -37.22 43.73 -15.92
CA LEU A 667 -36.59 43.41 -14.62
C LEU A 667 -37.26 42.20 -13.96
N ALA A 668 -38.56 42.04 -14.08
CA ALA A 668 -39.26 40.82 -13.65
C ALA A 668 -38.78 39.58 -14.40
N ALA A 669 -38.61 39.68 -15.73
CA ALA A 669 -38.06 38.57 -16.52
C ALA A 669 -36.60 38.22 -16.15
N GLU A 670 -35.75 39.22 -15.92
CA GLU A 670 -34.38 39.07 -15.46
C GLU A 670 -34.33 38.44 -14.06
N TYR A 671 -35.16 38.91 -13.15
CA TYR A 671 -35.32 38.35 -11.81
C TYR A 671 -35.68 36.88 -11.86
N MET A 672 -36.71 36.49 -12.64
CA MET A 672 -37.13 35.10 -12.77
C MET A 672 -36.05 34.19 -13.36
N MET A 673 -35.31 34.68 -14.33
CA MET A 673 -34.29 33.86 -14.99
C MET A 673 -32.98 33.81 -14.24
N THR A 674 -32.68 34.79 -13.36
CA THR A 674 -31.42 34.90 -12.61
C THR A 674 -31.50 34.26 -11.22
N TYR A 675 -32.58 34.54 -10.50
CA TYR A 675 -32.68 34.18 -9.08
C TYR A 675 -33.69 33.08 -8.78
N CYS A 676 -34.66 32.85 -9.67
CA CYS A 676 -35.72 31.87 -9.42
C CYS A 676 -35.40 30.52 -10.03
N LYS A 677 -35.50 29.48 -9.22
CA LYS A 677 -35.25 28.08 -9.65
C LYS A 677 -36.54 27.43 -10.14
N GLY A 678 -36.48 26.59 -11.16
CA GLY A 678 -37.59 25.83 -11.68
C GLY A 678 -37.46 25.56 -13.17
N ASN A 679 -38.13 24.53 -13.68
CA ASN A 679 -38.15 24.14 -15.09
C ASN A 679 -39.27 24.90 -15.84
N THR A 680 -40.29 25.31 -15.14
CA THR A 680 -41.44 26.08 -15.66
C THR A 680 -41.46 27.49 -15.09
N LEU A 681 -42.17 28.41 -15.78
CA LEU A 681 -42.36 29.76 -15.26
C LEU A 681 -43.16 29.76 -13.95
N ASN A 682 -44.07 28.81 -13.78
CA ASN A 682 -44.87 28.69 -12.56
C ASN A 682 -43.98 28.27 -11.36
N GLU A 683 -43.14 27.27 -11.54
CA GLU A 683 -42.13 26.87 -10.51
C GLU A 683 -41.22 28.04 -10.15
N ARG A 684 -40.77 28.80 -11.16
CA ARG A 684 -39.93 29.99 -10.95
C ARG A 684 -40.68 31.10 -10.21
N MET A 685 -42.00 31.29 -10.49
CA MET A 685 -42.80 32.25 -9.77
C MET A 685 -42.87 31.90 -8.27
N LYS A 686 -43.13 30.63 -7.93
CA LYS A 686 -43.14 30.15 -6.53
C LYS A 686 -41.79 30.33 -5.83
N THR A 687 -40.72 29.91 -6.48
CA THR A 687 -39.36 30.05 -5.92
C THR A 687 -38.93 31.50 -5.85
N GLY A 688 -39.40 32.34 -6.77
CA GLY A 688 -39.21 33.81 -6.76
C GLY A 688 -39.93 34.50 -5.64
N PHE A 689 -41.17 34.10 -5.32
CA PHE A 689 -41.85 34.58 -4.15
C PHE A 689 -41.03 34.39 -2.86
N LEU A 690 -40.58 33.13 -2.66
CA LEU A 690 -39.77 32.78 -1.47
C LEU A 690 -38.39 33.47 -1.47
N TYR A 691 -37.79 33.61 -2.66
CA TYR A 691 -36.48 34.27 -2.77
C TYR A 691 -36.61 35.77 -2.44
N MET A 692 -37.65 36.43 -2.95
CA MET A 692 -37.91 37.85 -2.69
C MET A 692 -38.15 38.10 -1.18
N ALA A 693 -39.04 37.30 -0.59
CA ALA A 693 -39.33 37.38 0.84
C ALA A 693 -38.11 37.10 1.76
N LYS A 694 -37.21 36.20 1.32
CA LYS A 694 -36.04 35.84 2.11
C LYS A 694 -34.85 36.79 1.98
N ASN A 695 -34.64 37.33 0.76
CA ASN A 695 -33.39 37.99 0.40
C ASN A 695 -33.50 39.49 0.17
N PHE A 696 -34.72 40.03 0.13
CA PHE A 696 -34.94 41.46 0.01
C PHE A 696 -35.38 42.00 1.37
N PRO A 697 -34.61 42.87 2.03
CA PRO A 697 -34.98 43.42 3.33
C PRO A 697 -36.13 44.41 3.19
N TYR A 698 -37.07 44.38 4.17
CA TYR A 698 -38.12 45.36 4.27
C TYR A 698 -37.53 46.76 4.60
N HIS A 699 -38.00 47.75 3.83
CA HIS A 699 -37.56 49.12 4.04
C HIS A 699 -38.80 50.00 4.08
N ARG A 700 -39.16 50.47 5.25
CA ARG A 700 -40.36 51.32 5.47
C ARG A 700 -40.13 52.65 4.80
N THR A 701 -41.02 53.00 3.88
CA THR A 701 -41.10 54.27 3.22
C THR A 701 -42.57 54.73 3.28
N TYR A 702 -42.83 56.03 3.26
CA TYR A 702 -44.14 56.58 3.41
C TYR A 702 -44.80 56.99 2.04
N ASP A 703 -44.23 56.53 0.96
CA ASP A 703 -44.73 56.73 -0.40
C ASP A 703 -45.78 55.66 -0.70
N HIS A 704 -47.03 56.10 -0.58
CA HIS A 704 -48.19 55.28 -0.88
C HIS A 704 -48.64 55.53 -2.31
N PRO A 705 -48.85 54.53 -3.19
CA PRO A 705 -49.35 54.74 -4.53
C PRO A 705 -50.79 55.14 -4.45
N LYS A 706 -51.16 56.24 -5.20
CA LYS A 706 -52.52 56.77 -5.25
C LYS A 706 -53.25 56.33 -6.50
N LYS A 707 -52.54 55.93 -7.55
CA LYS A 707 -53.08 55.57 -8.85
C LYS A 707 -52.29 54.48 -9.53
N ALA A 708 -52.84 53.77 -10.47
CA ALA A 708 -52.19 52.69 -11.22
C ALA A 708 -50.87 53.13 -11.89
N ALA A 709 -50.71 54.34 -12.28
CA ALA A 709 -49.54 54.92 -12.91
C ALA A 709 -48.28 54.96 -11.97
N ASP A 710 -48.50 54.86 -10.65
CA ASP A 710 -47.37 54.88 -9.67
C ASP A 710 -46.70 53.51 -9.53
N LEU A 711 -47.39 52.41 -9.86
CA LEU A 711 -46.95 51.02 -9.64
C LEU A 711 -45.73 50.59 -10.44
N PRO A 712 -45.56 51.03 -11.72
CA PRO A 712 -44.35 50.68 -12.48
C PRO A 712 -43.08 51.11 -11.80
N ALA A 713 -43.03 52.35 -11.27
CA ALA A 713 -41.85 52.87 -10.58
C ALA A 713 -41.52 52.10 -9.32
N LEU A 714 -42.52 51.65 -8.55
CA LEU A 714 -42.34 50.81 -7.33
C LEU A 714 -41.79 49.41 -7.66
N ALA A 715 -42.28 48.80 -8.75
CA ALA A 715 -41.77 47.52 -9.21
C ALA A 715 -40.31 47.62 -9.66
N ILE A 716 -39.98 48.67 -10.45
CA ILE A 716 -38.60 48.93 -10.89
C ILE A 716 -37.67 49.14 -9.71
N ASP A 717 -38.11 49.93 -8.73
CA ASP A 717 -37.33 50.26 -7.54
C ASP A 717 -36.98 48.98 -6.75
N LEU A 718 -37.95 48.11 -6.48
CA LEU A 718 -37.68 46.85 -5.78
C LEU A 718 -36.70 45.94 -6.52
N PHE A 719 -36.87 45.76 -7.81
CA PHE A 719 -35.99 44.90 -8.60
C PHE A 719 -34.53 45.41 -8.66
N LYS A 720 -34.36 46.75 -8.72
CA LYS A 720 -33.04 47.38 -8.75
C LYS A 720 -32.37 47.40 -7.39
N ASN A 721 -33.08 47.87 -6.38
CA ASN A 721 -32.52 48.13 -5.04
C ASN A 721 -32.62 46.95 -4.10
N LYS A 722 -33.44 45.93 -4.43
CA LYS A 722 -33.66 44.70 -3.66
C LYS A 722 -34.04 44.94 -2.20
N LYS A 723 -34.76 46.04 -1.95
CA LYS A 723 -35.33 46.43 -0.66
C LYS A 723 -36.55 47.31 -0.89
N GLY A 724 -37.54 47.23 -0.04
CA GLY A 724 -38.73 48.07 -0.21
C GLY A 724 -39.83 47.80 0.82
N ASN A 725 -40.95 48.54 0.68
CA ASN A 725 -42.16 48.34 1.47
C ASN A 725 -43.17 47.41 0.78
N CYS A 726 -44.32 47.13 1.42
CA CYS A 726 -45.38 46.26 0.93
C CYS A 726 -45.86 46.60 -0.50
N PHE A 727 -45.96 47.87 -0.85
CA PHE A 727 -46.35 48.28 -2.16
C PHE A 727 -45.36 47.97 -3.26
N ARG A 728 -44.06 48.09 -2.97
CA ARG A 728 -42.97 47.68 -3.87
C ARG A 728 -42.99 46.17 -4.09
N TYR A 729 -43.13 45.40 -3.02
CA TYR A 729 -43.24 43.95 -3.11
C TYR A 729 -44.43 43.52 -3.91
N ALA A 730 -45.57 44.14 -3.67
CA ALA A 730 -46.82 43.87 -4.43
C ALA A 730 -46.66 44.17 -5.92
N ALA A 731 -46.16 45.37 -6.27
CA ALA A 731 -45.98 45.78 -7.66
C ALA A 731 -44.95 44.85 -8.40
N ALA A 732 -43.83 44.51 -7.80
CA ALA A 732 -42.86 43.65 -8.41
C ALA A 732 -43.35 42.21 -8.56
N PHE A 733 -44.05 41.68 -7.55
CA PHE A 733 -44.59 40.34 -7.63
C PHE A 733 -45.77 40.23 -8.60
N ALA A 734 -46.56 41.25 -8.75
CA ALA A 734 -47.60 41.31 -9.78
C ALA A 734 -46.98 41.18 -11.19
N CYS A 735 -45.89 41.91 -11.49
CA CYS A 735 -45.14 41.74 -12.74
C CYS A 735 -44.61 40.30 -12.90
N THR A 736 -44.04 39.71 -11.83
CA THR A 736 -43.54 38.34 -11.82
C THR A 736 -44.66 37.33 -12.14
N ALA A 737 -45.80 37.44 -11.48
CA ALA A 737 -46.96 36.59 -11.73
C ALA A 737 -47.51 36.77 -13.16
N ARG A 738 -47.50 38.00 -13.68
CA ARG A 738 -47.99 38.30 -15.04
C ARG A 738 -47.13 37.60 -16.10
N ILE A 739 -45.83 37.69 -15.99
CA ILE A 739 -44.94 37.02 -16.95
C ILE A 739 -44.87 35.47 -16.74
N ALA A 740 -45.29 34.97 -15.58
CA ALA A 740 -45.52 33.55 -15.36
C ALA A 740 -46.79 33.03 -16.05
N GLY A 741 -47.57 33.91 -16.64
CA GLY A 741 -48.79 33.55 -17.41
C GLY A 741 -50.09 33.80 -16.67
N TYR A 742 -50.07 34.30 -15.46
CA TYR A 742 -51.27 34.56 -14.67
C TYR A 742 -51.82 35.97 -14.92
N ARG A 743 -53.16 36.15 -14.77
CA ARG A 743 -53.70 37.45 -14.49
C ARG A 743 -53.37 37.82 -13.06
N SER A 744 -52.82 39.00 -12.87
CA SER A 744 -52.35 39.49 -11.54
C SER A 744 -52.70 40.94 -11.37
N ARG A 745 -53.10 41.32 -10.17
CA ARG A 745 -53.39 42.71 -9.80
C ARG A 745 -52.78 43.07 -8.47
N VAL A 746 -52.29 44.23 -8.34
CA VAL A 746 -51.94 44.86 -7.09
C VAL A 746 -53.21 45.37 -6.43
N VAL A 747 -53.33 45.07 -5.15
CA VAL A 747 -54.42 45.64 -4.34
C VAL A 747 -53.75 46.58 -3.33
N ILE A 748 -54.28 47.80 -3.30
CA ILE A 748 -53.86 48.83 -2.37
C ILE A 748 -55.02 49.01 -1.39
N GLY A 749 -54.73 48.94 -0.13
CA GLY A 749 -55.69 49.00 0.94
C GLY A 749 -55.08 49.27 2.27
N ASP A 750 -55.70 48.74 3.30
CA ASP A 750 -55.13 48.71 4.66
C ASP A 750 -55.35 47.36 5.32
N THR A 751 -54.50 47.13 6.37
CA THR A 751 -54.66 46.01 7.28
C THR A 751 -54.57 46.53 8.72
N LEU A 752 -55.63 46.30 9.51
CA LEU A 752 -55.76 46.83 10.87
C LEU A 752 -55.49 48.34 11.00
N GLY A 753 -55.99 49.12 9.99
CA GLY A 753 -55.86 50.59 9.91
C GLY A 753 -54.48 51.07 9.45
N SER A 754 -53.57 50.19 9.05
CA SER A 754 -52.27 50.54 8.46
C SER A 754 -52.31 50.33 6.95
N PRO A 755 -51.85 51.32 6.13
CA PRO A 755 -51.77 51.16 4.70
C PRO A 755 -50.94 49.93 4.28
N HIS A 756 -51.48 49.08 3.41
CA HIS A 756 -50.88 47.88 2.94
C HIS A 756 -51.11 47.57 1.46
N GLY A 757 -50.17 46.91 0.82
CA GLY A 757 -50.29 46.48 -0.56
C GLY A 757 -49.98 45.00 -0.72
N TRP A 758 -50.84 44.25 -1.43
CA TRP A 758 -50.63 42.81 -1.71
C TRP A 758 -50.97 42.49 -3.16
N VAL A 759 -50.80 41.29 -3.59
CA VAL A 759 -51.09 40.82 -4.94
C VAL A 759 -52.21 39.81 -4.91
N GLU A 760 -53.11 39.93 -5.85
CA GLU A 760 -54.06 38.88 -6.15
C GLU A 760 -53.74 38.25 -7.52
N VAL A 761 -53.75 36.96 -7.59
CA VAL A 761 -53.43 36.16 -8.78
C VAL A 761 -54.66 35.30 -9.14
N LEU A 762 -55.14 35.38 -10.38
CA LEU A 762 -56.30 34.61 -10.85
C LEU A 762 -55.88 33.16 -11.21
N VAL A 763 -56.35 32.20 -10.43
CA VAL A 763 -56.12 30.76 -10.63
C VAL A 763 -57.47 30.03 -10.68
N ASN A 764 -57.74 29.33 -11.76
CA ASN A 764 -58.98 28.56 -11.95
C ASN A 764 -60.27 29.36 -11.61
N GLY A 765 -60.31 30.61 -12.10
CA GLY A 765 -61.47 31.52 -11.90
C GLY A 765 -61.58 32.18 -10.52
N LYS A 766 -60.64 31.91 -9.59
CA LYS A 766 -60.62 32.50 -8.25
C LYS A 766 -59.38 33.34 -8.06
N TRP A 767 -59.52 34.51 -7.46
CA TRP A 767 -58.45 35.36 -7.05
C TRP A 767 -57.83 34.81 -5.74
N LEU A 768 -56.55 34.48 -5.79
CA LEU A 768 -55.74 34.00 -4.66
C LEU A 768 -54.77 35.07 -4.26
N ILE A 769 -54.57 35.24 -2.96
CA ILE A 769 -53.70 36.27 -2.40
C ILE A 769 -52.25 35.76 -2.36
N CYS A 770 -51.36 36.64 -2.80
CA CYS A 770 -49.88 36.44 -2.64
C CYS A 770 -49.35 37.71 -1.96
N ASP A 771 -48.78 37.52 -0.79
CA ASP A 771 -48.23 38.62 -0.02
C ASP A 771 -46.75 38.31 0.38
N PRO A 772 -45.79 38.71 -0.45
CA PRO A 772 -44.38 38.49 -0.14
C PRO A 772 -43.91 39.18 1.12
N ASP A 773 -44.54 40.29 1.49
CA ASP A 773 -44.21 41.05 2.70
C ASP A 773 -44.55 40.25 3.97
N ALA A 774 -45.70 39.58 4.00
CA ALA A 774 -46.10 38.75 5.14
C ALA A 774 -45.18 37.53 5.39
N GLN A 775 -44.26 37.23 4.51
CA GLN A 775 -43.27 36.17 4.65
C GLN A 775 -41.90 36.66 5.12
N LEU A 776 -41.74 37.94 5.33
CA LEU A 776 -40.45 38.50 5.74
C LEU A 776 -39.96 37.98 7.12
N PRO A 777 -38.66 37.86 7.34
CA PRO A 777 -38.13 37.56 8.68
C PRO A 777 -38.60 38.63 9.68
N GLY A 778 -39.26 38.22 10.75
CA GLY A 778 -39.83 39.09 11.77
C GLY A 778 -41.37 39.16 11.75
N TYR A 779 -42.01 38.80 10.64
CA TYR A 779 -43.45 38.68 10.51
C TYR A 779 -43.92 37.24 10.33
N LYS A 780 -43.04 36.27 10.49
CA LYS A 780 -43.39 34.87 10.36
C LYS A 780 -44.41 34.43 11.38
N VAL A 781 -45.59 34.15 10.93
CA VAL A 781 -46.57 33.38 11.67
C VAL A 781 -46.29 31.90 11.43
N PRO A 782 -46.11 31.07 12.46
CA PRO A 782 -45.90 29.64 12.31
C PRO A 782 -47.02 29.03 11.45
N ASP A 783 -46.65 28.14 10.51
CA ASP A 783 -47.57 27.42 9.62
C ASP A 783 -48.35 28.27 8.59
N TYR A 784 -48.00 29.53 8.47
CA TYR A 784 -48.64 30.43 7.53
C TYR A 784 -47.83 30.53 6.22
N ASN A 785 -48.50 30.23 5.09
CA ASN A 785 -47.90 30.36 3.77
C ASN A 785 -48.65 31.41 2.96
N PRO A 786 -48.15 32.64 2.82
CA PRO A 786 -48.77 33.74 2.11
C PRO A 786 -48.68 33.64 0.58
N TYR A 787 -48.37 32.48 0.04
CA TYR A 787 -48.34 32.22 -1.39
C TYR A 787 -49.61 31.51 -1.88
N MET A 788 -50.40 32.14 -2.76
CA MET A 788 -51.62 31.58 -3.34
C MET A 788 -52.75 31.26 -2.34
N MET A 789 -52.95 32.13 -1.39
CA MET A 789 -53.94 31.92 -0.32
C MET A 789 -55.37 32.26 -0.77
N LYS A 790 -56.35 31.58 -0.18
CA LYS A 790 -57.77 31.92 -0.28
C LYS A 790 -58.17 33.04 0.69
N LYS A 791 -57.52 33.14 1.85
CA LYS A 791 -57.79 34.12 2.89
C LYS A 791 -56.47 34.56 3.51
N HIS A 792 -56.27 35.84 3.73
CA HIS A 792 -55.13 36.41 4.41
C HIS A 792 -55.21 36.22 5.91
N TYR A 793 -54.08 36.19 6.61
CA TYR A 793 -54.03 36.17 8.07
C TYR A 793 -54.58 37.44 8.70
N TRP A 794 -54.23 38.59 8.11
CA TRP A 794 -54.77 39.88 8.52
C TRP A 794 -56.09 40.17 7.82
N THR A 795 -56.94 40.96 8.45
CA THR A 795 -58.14 41.53 7.76
C THR A 795 -57.66 42.55 6.74
N LEU A 796 -57.94 42.27 5.48
CA LEU A 796 -57.58 43.15 4.36
C LEU A 796 -58.84 44.02 3.93
N ASN A 797 -58.64 45.30 3.92
CA ASN A 797 -59.66 46.28 3.40
C ASN A 797 -59.14 46.86 2.07
N PRO A 798 -59.55 46.33 0.92
CA PRO A 798 -59.07 46.79 -0.36
C PRO A 798 -59.78 48.13 -0.78
N HIS A 799 -58.94 49.10 -1.18
CA HIS A 799 -59.45 50.40 -1.71
C HIS A 799 -59.30 50.48 -3.21
N VAL A 800 -58.15 50.06 -3.76
CA VAL A 800 -57.86 50.11 -5.20
C VAL A 800 -57.31 48.75 -5.67
N LYS A 801 -57.76 48.32 -6.86
CA LYS A 801 -57.29 47.10 -7.53
C LYS A 801 -56.78 47.47 -8.93
N CYS A 802 -55.46 47.26 -9.13
CA CYS A 802 -54.79 47.57 -10.39
C CYS A 802 -54.29 46.28 -11.05
N GLU A 803 -54.94 45.88 -12.17
CA GLU A 803 -54.45 44.71 -12.95
C GLU A 803 -53.33 45.13 -13.91
N VAL A 804 -52.27 44.34 -13.97
CA VAL A 804 -51.20 44.52 -14.95
C VAL A 804 -51.42 43.60 -16.14
N THR A 805 -51.48 44.20 -17.34
CA THR A 805 -51.56 43.47 -18.62
C THR A 805 -50.37 43.79 -19.53
N ILE A 806 -50.21 43.03 -20.60
CA ILE A 806 -49.15 43.26 -21.60
C ILE A 806 -49.88 43.43 -22.94
N GLU A 807 -49.84 44.64 -23.50
CA GLU A 807 -50.55 45.04 -24.72
C GLU A 807 -49.52 45.63 -25.70
N ASN A 808 -49.42 45.02 -26.90
CA ASN A 808 -48.50 45.47 -27.98
C ASN A 808 -47.05 45.70 -27.52
N GLY A 809 -46.50 44.84 -26.62
CA GLY A 809 -45.14 44.92 -26.13
C GLY A 809 -44.91 46.00 -25.07
N LYS A 810 -45.94 46.46 -24.43
CA LYS A 810 -45.88 47.39 -23.27
C LYS A 810 -46.73 46.86 -22.12
N ALA A 811 -46.26 47.04 -20.90
CA ALA A 811 -47.09 46.81 -19.73
C ALA A 811 -48.19 47.92 -19.66
N VAL A 812 -49.36 47.54 -19.26
CA VAL A 812 -50.52 48.47 -19.04
C VAL A 812 -51.09 48.10 -17.69
N TRP A 813 -51.15 49.08 -16.82
CA TRP A 813 -51.72 49.00 -15.48
C TRP A 813 -53.14 49.68 -15.48
N LYS A 814 -54.13 48.89 -15.14
CA LYS A 814 -55.56 49.37 -15.19
C LYS A 814 -56.25 49.16 -13.85
#